data_4e157d31a2624aba739543001c7b4c70
#
_entry.id   4e157d31a2624aba739543001c7b4c70
#
_cell.length_a   1.000
_cell.length_b   1.000
_cell.length_c   1.000
_cell.angle_alpha   90.00
_cell.angle_beta   90.00
_cell.angle_gamma   90.00
#
_symmetry.space_group_name_H-M   'P 1'
#
loop_
_entity.id
_entity.type
_entity.pdbx_description
1 polymer ?
#
loop_
_entity_poly.entity_id
_entity_poly.type
_entity_poly.pdbx_seq_one_letter_code
_entity_poly.pdbx_strand_id
1 'polypeptide(L)'
;MRFVISSIRPKFFCRALAPGLLLAGLASVTAQAQSVEIPRIVIYANQSATEASKVGSDFTVLTGEDLRNKGFTTVAEALRTVAGVAVNQSGGRGTLTQVRIRGAESNQVLVMIDGVSVNSIDGGDFNFADFSLEDVERVEIIRGPQSGLYGANANSGVISVVTKTGRGLAKPEVNVRAEGGSMNTVMAGASARGSNGPFYGAVTVDQNNTSGFNQSRFGSERDGSHATTLTGKVGADLFPGFNIEGAVRYAGRHTQFDAQPFFGPFEGLAADNEFDFNHFRGINGRVAATWSLFDGAFVQRFAASRYEEKRHDDDVVFGFFNSEGYRNNFDYKATLKQYTQLLGGETHTVSFLADYQKEFLTMDSASLSGPFGDPAAAAFWANGAERTRTGLAGEYALDLPWNMTLTSAIRNDNNSGFADIITWRETVSQRFPQMGTRLHASIGTGATNPTFTEQFGFFVGSFIGNPNLRPERSLGWDAGVEQAFWDRRLVVDVTYFASEFEDKIVTVTAGGGFLSTVVNEAGTSPRHGVEVTATATPFDWLSLNGTYTYTIAKLADGTPEVRRPKHAASGSATVNLPDGRTHMTLNVIYNGSMPDTWFRFPLTPVTLDAYTTVAGIISYDITPTTTAYVRAENIFNSQYEEVFSYRAQGFGAYAGLRAKFGS
;
A
#
# COMPACT_ATOMS: atom_id res chain seq x y z
N MET A 1 -50.12 25.73 -27.11
CA MET A 1 -50.48 27.11 -26.85
C MET A 1 -49.51 27.67 -25.79
N ARG A 2 -48.66 28.58 -26.23
CA ARG A 2 -47.78 29.54 -25.52
C ARG A 2 -47.04 29.13 -24.23
N PHE A 3 -45.70 29.12 -24.41
CA PHE A 3 -44.61 29.27 -23.46
C PHE A 3 -44.75 30.53 -22.57
N VAL A 4 -44.31 30.39 -21.30
CA VAL A 4 -43.75 31.53 -20.53
C VAL A 4 -42.48 31.04 -19.84
N ILE A 5 -41.34 31.59 -20.26
CA ILE A 5 -40.02 31.46 -19.65
C ILE A 5 -39.90 32.61 -18.64
N SER A 6 -39.56 32.25 -17.38
CA SER A 6 -39.15 33.25 -16.37
C SER A 6 -37.68 33.01 -16.00
N SER A 7 -36.85 33.99 -16.38
CA SER A 7 -35.42 34.08 -16.09
C SER A 7 -35.19 34.66 -14.69
N ILE A 8 -34.38 33.94 -13.87
CA ILE A 8 -33.80 34.50 -12.64
C ILE A 8 -32.28 34.53 -12.81
N ARG A 9 -31.72 35.74 -12.82
CA ARG A 9 -30.27 36.01 -12.77
C ARG A 9 -29.82 36.18 -11.32
N PRO A 10 -28.73 35.58 -10.86
CA PRO A 10 -28.06 36.00 -9.63
C PRO A 10 -27.04 37.10 -9.91
N LYS A 11 -27.07 38.15 -9.12
CA LYS A 11 -26.09 39.24 -9.09
C LYS A 11 -24.90 38.84 -8.25
N PHE A 12 -23.73 38.73 -8.87
CA PHE A 12 -22.45 38.67 -8.16
C PHE A 12 -21.93 40.10 -7.89
N PHE A 13 -21.70 40.43 -6.61
CA PHE A 13 -20.95 41.60 -6.19
C PHE A 13 -19.46 41.25 -6.12
N CYS A 14 -18.66 41.75 -7.06
CA CYS A 14 -17.22 41.82 -6.99
C CYS A 14 -16.81 43.09 -6.23
N ARG A 15 -16.17 42.94 -5.06
CA ARG A 15 -15.38 44.01 -4.44
C ARG A 15 -13.91 43.74 -4.73
N ALA A 16 -13.32 44.63 -5.54
CA ALA A 16 -11.90 44.68 -5.79
C ALA A 16 -11.15 45.23 -4.58
N LEU A 17 -10.15 44.53 -4.10
CA LEU A 17 -9.09 45.03 -3.21
C LEU A 17 -7.82 45.18 -4.03
N ALA A 18 -7.31 46.41 -4.10
CA ALA A 18 -6.04 46.74 -4.75
C ALA A 18 -4.84 46.31 -3.91
N PRO A 19 -3.76 45.77 -4.49
CA PRO A 19 -2.51 45.58 -3.78
C PRO A 19 -1.59 46.80 -3.93
N GLY A 20 -1.16 47.34 -2.79
CA GLY A 20 -0.06 48.30 -2.73
C GLY A 20 1.27 47.66 -3.04
N LEU A 21 2.01 48.21 -4.00
CA LEU A 21 3.41 47.87 -4.30
C LEU A 21 4.33 48.35 -3.17
N LEU A 22 5.11 47.39 -2.63
CA LEU A 22 6.37 47.65 -1.90
C LEU A 22 7.52 46.99 -2.68
N LEU A 23 8.27 47.83 -3.45
CA LEU A 23 9.57 47.43 -4.01
C LEU A 23 10.62 47.52 -2.92
N ALA A 24 11.24 46.39 -2.58
CA ALA A 24 12.50 46.36 -1.81
C ALA A 24 13.46 45.42 -2.53
N GLY A 25 14.71 45.87 -2.63
CA GLY A 25 15.79 45.45 -3.50
C GLY A 25 16.12 43.97 -3.56
N LEU A 26 16.30 43.48 -4.78
CA LEU A 26 16.80 42.15 -5.14
C LEU A 26 18.35 42.13 -5.02
N ALA A 27 18.84 41.46 -3.98
CA ALA A 27 20.19 40.92 -4.02
C ALA A 27 20.12 39.55 -4.70
N SER A 28 20.76 39.42 -5.86
CA SER A 28 20.86 38.18 -6.62
C SER A 28 21.75 37.17 -5.90
N VAL A 29 21.12 36.26 -5.17
CA VAL A 29 21.76 35.01 -4.73
C VAL A 29 21.48 33.99 -5.84
N THR A 30 22.51 33.57 -6.56
CA THR A 30 22.42 32.44 -7.51
C THR A 30 22.27 31.15 -6.69
N ALA A 31 21.03 30.80 -6.33
CA ALA A 31 20.70 29.47 -5.84
C ALA A 31 20.60 28.54 -7.05
N GLN A 32 21.41 27.50 -7.10
CA GLN A 32 21.25 26.41 -8.03
C GLN A 32 19.91 25.72 -7.74
N ALA A 33 18.99 25.79 -8.68
CA ALA A 33 17.73 25.08 -8.62
C ALA A 33 18.03 23.56 -8.59
N GLN A 34 17.77 22.92 -7.46
CA GLN A 34 17.68 21.45 -7.39
C GLN A 34 16.41 21.06 -8.15
N SER A 35 16.59 20.57 -9.39
CA SER A 35 15.53 19.89 -10.10
C SER A 35 15.10 18.67 -9.27
N VAL A 36 13.82 18.54 -8.99
CA VAL A 36 13.26 17.32 -8.40
C VAL A 36 13.51 16.19 -9.42
N GLU A 37 14.61 15.46 -9.26
CA GLU A 37 14.85 14.25 -10.03
C GLU A 37 13.85 13.20 -9.55
N ILE A 38 12.89 12.83 -10.41
CA ILE A 38 12.10 11.61 -10.24
C ILE A 38 13.10 10.46 -10.11
N PRO A 39 12.94 9.54 -9.12
CA PRO A 39 13.82 8.39 -9.01
C PRO A 39 13.97 7.70 -10.37
N ARG A 40 15.18 7.65 -10.89
CA ARG A 40 15.46 7.16 -12.25
C ARG A 40 15.16 5.67 -12.44
N ILE A 41 14.99 4.92 -11.34
CA ILE A 41 14.86 3.46 -11.38
C ILE A 41 13.65 3.04 -10.56
N VAL A 42 12.69 2.36 -11.22
CA VAL A 42 11.59 1.63 -10.57
C VAL A 42 11.95 0.15 -10.62
N ILE A 43 12.17 -0.47 -9.46
CA ILE A 43 12.70 -1.83 -9.38
C ILE A 43 11.61 -2.88 -9.67
N TYR A 44 10.37 -2.61 -9.26
CA TYR A 44 9.29 -3.60 -9.24
C TYR A 44 8.24 -3.43 -10.33
N ALA A 45 8.31 -2.41 -11.19
CA ALA A 45 7.36 -2.26 -12.28
C ALA A 45 7.54 -3.28 -13.42
N ASN A 46 8.76 -3.80 -13.59
CA ASN A 46 9.14 -4.83 -14.57
C ASN A 46 10.08 -5.84 -13.92
N GLN A 47 10.34 -6.96 -14.59
CA GLN A 47 11.29 -7.97 -14.08
C GLN A 47 12.74 -7.46 -14.07
N SER A 48 13.08 -6.46 -14.85
CA SER A 48 14.36 -5.74 -14.80
C SER A 48 14.19 -4.34 -14.23
N ALA A 49 15.23 -3.80 -13.60
CA ALA A 49 15.24 -2.41 -13.15
C ALA A 49 15.05 -1.47 -14.36
N THR A 50 13.99 -0.66 -14.32
CA THR A 50 13.53 0.16 -15.44
C THR A 50 13.45 1.61 -15.02
N GLU A 51 13.91 2.53 -15.89
CA GLU A 51 13.71 3.96 -15.67
C GLU A 51 12.22 4.30 -15.60
N ALA A 52 11.84 5.15 -14.65
CA ALA A 52 10.46 5.56 -14.44
C ALA A 52 9.76 6.04 -15.74
N SER A 53 10.48 6.79 -16.55
CA SER A 53 9.97 7.32 -17.83
C SER A 53 9.66 6.25 -18.91
N LYS A 54 10.17 5.03 -18.75
CA LYS A 54 9.99 3.89 -19.66
C LYS A 54 8.89 2.94 -19.21
N VAL A 55 8.37 3.12 -18.00
CA VAL A 55 7.31 2.27 -17.45
C VAL A 55 5.98 2.62 -18.09
N GLY A 56 5.33 1.64 -18.73
CA GLY A 56 4.02 1.83 -19.36
C GLY A 56 2.84 1.70 -18.41
N SER A 57 2.99 1.01 -17.27
CA SER A 57 1.96 0.99 -16.22
C SER A 57 1.96 2.28 -15.43
N ASP A 58 0.81 2.61 -14.88
CA ASP A 58 0.68 3.71 -13.93
C ASP A 58 1.30 3.30 -12.58
N PHE A 59 2.17 4.17 -12.02
CA PHE A 59 2.90 3.91 -10.79
C PHE A 59 3.14 5.17 -9.98
N THR A 60 3.45 4.98 -8.69
CA THR A 60 3.89 6.03 -7.77
C THR A 60 5.06 5.53 -6.95
N VAL A 61 6.08 6.37 -6.77
CA VAL A 61 7.20 6.10 -5.85
C VAL A 61 7.23 7.18 -4.79
N LEU A 62 7.22 6.75 -3.53
CA LEU A 62 7.31 7.62 -2.35
C LEU A 62 8.59 7.29 -1.59
N THR A 63 9.43 8.27 -1.32
CA THR A 63 10.63 8.04 -0.51
C THR A 63 10.30 8.14 0.98
N GLY A 64 10.89 7.27 1.80
CA GLY A 64 10.65 7.29 3.24
C GLY A 64 11.10 8.61 3.89
N GLU A 65 12.13 9.26 3.36
CA GLU A 65 12.60 10.56 3.85
C GLU A 65 11.58 11.67 3.58
N ASP A 66 11.05 11.78 2.35
CA ASP A 66 10.03 12.77 2.00
C ASP A 66 8.75 12.57 2.84
N LEU A 67 8.33 11.31 3.03
CA LEU A 67 7.16 11.00 3.84
C LEU A 67 7.32 11.42 5.31
N ARG A 68 8.48 11.13 5.91
CA ARG A 68 8.78 11.56 7.29
C ARG A 68 8.87 13.08 7.42
N ASN A 69 9.39 13.77 6.41
CA ASN A 69 9.46 15.24 6.38
C ASN A 69 8.08 15.88 6.23
N LYS A 70 7.12 15.20 5.57
CA LYS A 70 5.71 15.57 5.51
C LYS A 70 4.92 15.27 6.79
N GLY A 71 5.55 14.63 7.79
CA GLY A 71 4.94 14.35 9.10
C GLY A 71 4.21 13.02 9.18
N PHE A 72 4.26 12.17 8.14
CA PHE A 72 3.71 10.82 8.20
C PHE A 72 4.58 9.91 9.07
N THR A 73 3.94 9.01 9.79
CA THR A 73 4.58 8.04 10.69
C THR A 73 4.39 6.60 10.23
N THR A 74 3.33 6.32 9.48
CA THR A 74 3.02 4.98 8.96
C THR A 74 2.90 4.97 7.43
N VAL A 75 3.09 3.79 6.84
CA VAL A 75 2.88 3.57 5.40
C VAL A 75 1.42 3.82 5.02
N ALA A 76 0.46 3.42 5.89
CA ALA A 76 -0.98 3.65 5.64
C ALA A 76 -1.33 5.14 5.50
N GLU A 77 -0.79 6.00 6.40
CA GLU A 77 -0.98 7.46 6.30
C GLU A 77 -0.47 8.01 4.96
N ALA A 78 0.71 7.55 4.52
CA ALA A 78 1.29 7.95 3.24
C ALA A 78 0.44 7.49 2.05
N LEU A 79 -0.08 6.26 2.08
CA LEU A 79 -0.90 5.69 1.02
C LEU A 79 -2.23 6.43 0.81
N ARG A 80 -2.76 7.13 1.83
CA ARG A 80 -3.93 8.00 1.69
C ARG A 80 -3.71 9.18 0.75
N THR A 81 -2.45 9.52 0.44
CA THR A 81 -2.09 10.60 -0.48
C THR A 81 -1.85 10.13 -1.92
N VAL A 82 -2.06 8.85 -2.21
CA VAL A 82 -1.80 8.25 -3.53
C VAL A 82 -3.10 8.15 -4.32
N ALA A 83 -3.11 8.65 -5.55
CA ALA A 83 -4.26 8.51 -6.44
C ALA A 83 -4.60 7.04 -6.68
N GLY A 84 -5.89 6.71 -6.74
CA GLY A 84 -6.37 5.35 -6.94
C GLY A 84 -6.29 4.43 -5.71
N VAL A 85 -5.81 4.93 -4.56
CA VAL A 85 -5.68 4.16 -3.33
C VAL A 85 -6.71 4.62 -2.30
N ALA A 86 -7.45 3.67 -1.74
CA ALA A 86 -8.35 3.87 -0.61
C ALA A 86 -7.82 3.11 0.61
N VAL A 87 -7.81 3.77 1.77
CA VAL A 87 -7.39 3.18 3.05
C VAL A 87 -8.57 3.25 4.00
N ASN A 88 -8.93 2.12 4.59
CA ASN A 88 -9.99 2.03 5.60
C ASN A 88 -9.42 1.42 6.88
N GLN A 89 -9.62 2.10 7.99
CA GLN A 89 -9.14 1.71 9.30
C GLN A 89 -10.32 1.57 10.29
N SER A 90 -10.35 0.45 11.01
CA SER A 90 -11.41 0.17 12.00
C SER A 90 -11.05 0.75 13.36
N GLY A 91 -11.06 2.09 13.47
CA GLY A 91 -10.76 2.77 14.73
C GLY A 91 -9.37 3.40 14.82
N GLY A 92 -8.65 3.15 15.91
CA GLY A 92 -7.38 3.78 16.24
C GLY A 92 -6.14 3.14 15.61
N ARG A 93 -4.97 3.61 16.02
CA ARG A 93 -3.67 3.04 15.63
C ARG A 93 -3.59 1.57 16.07
N GLY A 94 -3.04 0.73 15.21
CA GLY A 94 -2.87 -0.72 15.47
C GLY A 94 -4.05 -1.58 15.04
N THR A 95 -5.24 -1.01 14.81
CA THR A 95 -6.43 -1.75 14.38
C THR A 95 -6.37 -2.12 12.90
N LEU A 96 -7.29 -2.99 12.46
CA LEU A 96 -7.35 -3.46 11.09
C LEU A 96 -7.35 -2.28 10.09
N THR A 97 -6.30 -2.23 9.27
CA THR A 97 -6.11 -1.17 8.27
C THR A 97 -5.92 -1.81 6.89
N GLN A 98 -6.94 -1.72 6.07
CA GLN A 98 -7.00 -2.31 4.74
C GLN A 98 -6.70 -1.26 3.67
N VAL A 99 -5.96 -1.67 2.65
CA VAL A 99 -5.61 -0.83 1.49
C VAL A 99 -6.19 -1.46 0.23
N ARG A 100 -6.86 -0.64 -0.57
CA ARG A 100 -7.51 -1.01 -1.82
C ARG A 100 -6.98 -0.15 -2.96
N ILE A 101 -6.74 -0.76 -4.12
CA ILE A 101 -6.30 -0.05 -5.32
C ILE A 101 -7.43 -0.09 -6.36
N ARG A 102 -7.84 1.08 -6.89
CA ARG A 102 -8.87 1.22 -7.94
C ARG A 102 -10.18 0.50 -7.61
N GLY A 103 -10.59 0.57 -6.35
CA GLY A 103 -11.82 -0.06 -5.87
C GLY A 103 -11.77 -1.57 -5.66
N ALA A 104 -10.61 -2.22 -5.78
CA ALA A 104 -10.42 -3.64 -5.53
C ALA A 104 -10.61 -4.04 -4.06
N GLU A 105 -10.66 -5.34 -3.77
CA GLU A 105 -10.55 -5.87 -2.41
C GLU A 105 -9.09 -5.84 -1.94
N SER A 106 -8.87 -5.83 -0.62
CA SER A 106 -7.52 -5.77 -0.04
C SER A 106 -6.67 -7.02 -0.35
N ASN A 107 -7.29 -8.21 -0.48
CA ASN A 107 -6.63 -9.45 -0.88
C ASN A 107 -6.28 -9.54 -2.38
N GLN A 108 -6.81 -8.60 -3.20
CA GLN A 108 -6.49 -8.45 -4.62
C GLN A 108 -5.26 -7.54 -4.86
N VAL A 109 -4.63 -7.07 -3.79
CA VAL A 109 -3.42 -6.22 -3.80
C VAL A 109 -2.27 -7.02 -3.20
N LEU A 110 -1.21 -7.24 -3.99
CA LEU A 110 0.00 -7.88 -3.50
C LEU A 110 0.85 -6.88 -2.73
N VAL A 111 1.23 -7.24 -1.51
CA VAL A 111 2.15 -6.44 -0.69
C VAL A 111 3.47 -7.19 -0.53
N MET A 112 4.57 -6.50 -0.82
CA MET A 112 5.91 -7.05 -0.68
C MET A 112 6.80 -6.17 0.18
N ILE A 113 7.65 -6.78 1.01
CA ILE A 113 8.73 -6.10 1.74
C ILE A 113 10.05 -6.74 1.31
N ASP A 114 10.94 -5.94 0.73
CA ASP A 114 12.22 -6.40 0.15
C ASP A 114 12.06 -7.59 -0.81
N GLY A 115 10.92 -7.65 -1.53
CA GLY A 115 10.60 -8.71 -2.48
C GLY A 115 10.03 -9.99 -1.86
N VAL A 116 9.71 -10.00 -0.56
CA VAL A 116 8.98 -11.08 0.12
C VAL A 116 7.50 -10.73 0.15
N SER A 117 6.63 -11.59 -0.36
CA SER A 117 5.17 -11.42 -0.21
C SER A 117 4.77 -11.59 1.25
N VAL A 118 4.09 -10.59 1.81
CA VAL A 118 3.69 -10.51 3.22
C VAL A 118 2.17 -10.44 3.42
N ASN A 119 1.39 -10.68 2.37
CA ASN A 119 -0.05 -10.90 2.52
C ASN A 119 -0.31 -12.05 3.49
N SER A 120 -1.31 -11.89 4.35
CA SER A 120 -1.70 -12.89 5.33
C SER A 120 -1.95 -14.26 4.67
N ILE A 121 -1.58 -15.31 5.37
CA ILE A 121 -1.70 -16.68 4.86
C ILE A 121 -3.14 -17.16 5.01
N ASP A 122 -3.85 -16.72 6.04
CA ASP A 122 -5.25 -17.07 6.29
C ASP A 122 -6.24 -16.35 5.37
N GLY A 123 -6.19 -15.00 5.35
CA GLY A 123 -7.15 -14.12 4.66
C GLY A 123 -6.69 -13.50 3.35
N GLY A 124 -5.40 -13.64 2.99
CA GLY A 124 -4.85 -13.16 1.72
C GLY A 124 -4.63 -11.65 1.62
N ASP A 125 -5.10 -10.83 2.55
CA ASP A 125 -4.85 -9.40 2.60
C ASP A 125 -3.61 -9.05 3.45
N PHE A 126 -3.23 -7.77 3.50
CA PHE A 126 -2.19 -7.29 4.40
C PHE A 126 -2.77 -6.20 5.31
N ASN A 127 -2.59 -6.39 6.62
CA ASN A 127 -2.96 -5.38 7.60
C ASN A 127 -1.84 -4.33 7.74
N PHE A 128 -2.08 -3.11 7.25
CA PHE A 128 -1.14 -1.99 7.30
C PHE A 128 -1.08 -1.29 8.67
N ALA A 129 -1.79 -1.78 9.67
CA ALA A 129 -1.75 -1.23 11.03
C ALA A 129 -0.32 -1.14 11.56
N ASP A 130 0.06 0.02 12.07
CA ASP A 130 1.38 0.30 12.65
C ASP A 130 2.59 -0.03 11.77
N PHE A 131 2.41 -0.12 10.43
CA PHE A 131 3.54 -0.25 9.53
C PHE A 131 4.35 1.05 9.52
N SER A 132 5.38 1.10 10.35
CA SER A 132 6.24 2.28 10.55
C SER A 132 7.00 2.67 9.28
N LEU A 133 7.20 3.99 9.09
CA LEU A 133 8.08 4.53 8.05
C LEU A 133 9.57 4.56 8.46
N GLU A 134 9.92 4.16 9.69
CA GLU A 134 11.29 4.32 10.19
C GLU A 134 12.30 3.43 9.47
N ASP A 135 11.91 2.22 9.09
CA ASP A 135 12.76 1.29 8.33
C ASP A 135 12.63 1.45 6.80
N VAL A 136 11.71 2.31 6.32
CA VAL A 136 11.39 2.45 4.91
C VAL A 136 12.37 3.38 4.19
N GLU A 137 12.99 2.88 3.11
CA GLU A 137 13.73 3.66 2.12
C GLU A 137 12.78 4.27 1.09
N ARG A 138 11.86 3.44 0.52
CA ARG A 138 10.82 3.88 -0.40
C ARG A 138 9.66 2.89 -0.46
N VAL A 139 8.52 3.37 -0.94
CA VAL A 139 7.33 2.59 -1.29
C VAL A 139 7.05 2.78 -2.78
N GLU A 140 6.94 1.68 -3.52
CA GLU A 140 6.57 1.65 -4.92
C GLU A 140 5.14 1.08 -5.04
N ILE A 141 4.24 1.82 -5.66
CA ILE A 141 2.86 1.43 -5.89
C ILE A 141 2.65 1.31 -7.39
N ILE A 142 2.30 0.12 -7.88
CA ILE A 142 2.03 -0.15 -9.29
C ILE A 142 0.56 -0.51 -9.39
N ARG A 143 -0.19 0.22 -10.21
CA ARG A 143 -1.63 0.07 -10.35
C ARG A 143 -1.98 -0.79 -11.57
N GLY A 144 -3.18 -1.38 -11.54
CA GLY A 144 -3.66 -2.30 -12.56
C GLY A 144 -3.13 -3.74 -12.43
N PRO A 145 -3.56 -4.67 -13.28
CA PRO A 145 -3.20 -6.09 -13.20
C PRO A 145 -1.69 -6.32 -13.36
N GLN A 146 -1.08 -6.96 -12.39
CA GLN A 146 0.35 -7.28 -12.36
C GLN A 146 0.62 -8.80 -12.24
N SER A 147 -0.43 -9.62 -12.30
CA SER A 147 -0.30 -11.09 -12.14
C SER A 147 0.57 -11.74 -13.20
N GLY A 148 0.68 -11.15 -14.40
CA GLY A 148 1.60 -11.60 -15.46
C GLY A 148 3.09 -11.54 -15.07
N LEU A 149 3.43 -10.81 -14.01
CA LEU A 149 4.80 -10.72 -13.47
C LEU A 149 4.95 -11.40 -12.10
N TYR A 150 3.96 -11.21 -11.21
CA TYR A 150 4.07 -11.55 -9.78
C TYR A 150 3.19 -12.75 -9.38
N GLY A 151 2.36 -13.26 -10.30
CA GLY A 151 1.41 -14.33 -10.00
C GLY A 151 0.15 -13.82 -9.31
N ALA A 152 -0.60 -14.75 -8.74
CA ALA A 152 -1.86 -14.44 -8.07
C ALA A 152 -1.69 -13.44 -6.91
N ASN A 153 -2.81 -12.76 -6.58
CA ASN A 153 -2.95 -11.67 -5.62
C ASN A 153 -2.39 -10.31 -6.09
N ALA A 154 -1.63 -10.25 -7.19
CA ALA A 154 -1.30 -9.00 -7.89
C ALA A 154 -2.39 -8.60 -8.91
N ASN A 155 -3.65 -8.82 -8.55
CA ASN A 155 -4.81 -8.69 -9.43
C ASN A 155 -5.13 -7.22 -9.77
N SER A 156 -5.02 -6.33 -8.78
CA SER A 156 -5.35 -4.90 -8.93
C SER A 156 -4.15 -3.98 -8.77
N GLY A 157 -3.03 -4.52 -8.31
CA GLY A 157 -1.79 -3.78 -8.14
C GLY A 157 -0.82 -4.44 -7.18
N VAL A 158 0.33 -3.79 -7.04
CA VAL A 158 1.42 -4.20 -6.13
C VAL A 158 1.84 -3.00 -5.30
N ILE A 159 1.99 -3.20 -4.00
CA ILE A 159 2.65 -2.26 -3.08
C ILE A 159 3.96 -2.92 -2.63
N SER A 160 5.08 -2.35 -3.05
CA SER A 160 6.40 -2.84 -2.70
C SER A 160 7.12 -1.86 -1.79
N VAL A 161 7.45 -2.32 -0.60
CA VAL A 161 8.23 -1.57 0.38
C VAL A 161 9.67 -2.05 0.34
N VAL A 162 10.59 -1.11 0.15
CA VAL A 162 12.03 -1.36 0.20
C VAL A 162 12.59 -0.75 1.47
N THR A 163 13.25 -1.56 2.28
CA THR A 163 13.84 -1.11 3.53
C THR A 163 15.22 -0.49 3.33
N LYS A 164 15.66 0.32 4.29
CA LYS A 164 16.95 1.02 4.27
C LYS A 164 18.12 0.05 4.02
N THR A 165 19.12 0.51 3.27
CA THR A 165 20.35 -0.23 2.99
C THR A 165 21.57 0.64 3.25
N GLY A 166 22.70 0.01 3.57
CA GLY A 166 23.99 0.68 3.66
C GLY A 166 24.79 0.70 2.35
N ARG A 167 24.30 0.02 1.30
CA ARG A 167 25.02 -0.13 0.03
C ARG A 167 25.27 1.22 -0.64
N GLY A 168 26.51 1.47 -1.02
CA GLY A 168 26.90 2.70 -1.72
C GLY A 168 27.05 3.94 -0.83
N LEU A 169 26.90 3.84 0.49
CA LEU A 169 27.14 4.95 1.39
C LEU A 169 28.66 5.19 1.54
N ALA A 170 29.08 6.43 1.33
CA ALA A 170 30.50 6.83 1.51
C ALA A 170 30.93 6.84 2.99
N LYS A 171 29.98 7.08 3.90
CA LYS A 171 30.18 7.11 5.35
C LYS A 171 29.03 6.41 6.07
N PRO A 172 29.29 5.81 7.25
CA PRO A 172 28.20 5.30 8.09
C PRO A 172 27.26 6.42 8.52
N GLU A 173 25.97 6.10 8.59
CA GLU A 173 24.90 7.01 9.00
C GLU A 173 24.14 6.40 10.18
N VAL A 174 23.88 7.19 11.21
CA VAL A 174 23.02 6.82 12.34
C VAL A 174 21.90 7.84 12.47
N ASN A 175 20.64 7.38 12.49
CA ASN A 175 19.49 8.21 12.72
C ASN A 175 18.79 7.78 14.00
N VAL A 176 18.33 8.76 14.80
CA VAL A 176 17.57 8.53 16.02
C VAL A 176 16.36 9.45 16.01
N ARG A 177 15.20 8.93 16.45
CA ARG A 177 13.97 9.70 16.61
C ARG A 177 13.35 9.40 17.97
N ALA A 178 12.82 10.44 18.61
CA ALA A 178 11.94 10.33 19.77
C ALA A 178 10.81 11.34 19.64
N GLU A 179 9.58 10.91 19.94
CA GLU A 179 8.38 11.71 19.84
C GLU A 179 7.41 11.34 20.96
N GLY A 180 6.69 12.33 21.49
CA GLY A 180 5.62 12.13 22.47
C GLY A 180 4.47 13.10 22.23
N GLY A 181 3.26 12.74 22.68
CA GLY A 181 2.12 13.62 22.48
C GLY A 181 0.77 13.06 22.94
N SER A 182 -0.27 13.47 22.26
CA SER A 182 -1.67 13.12 22.54
C SER A 182 -1.87 11.63 22.72
N MET A 183 -2.88 11.23 23.47
CA MET A 183 -3.24 9.84 23.73
C MET A 183 -2.12 9.02 24.43
N ASN A 184 -1.28 9.70 25.25
CA ASN A 184 -0.08 9.13 25.86
C ASN A 184 0.84 8.43 24.83
N THR A 185 0.89 8.95 23.61
CA THR A 185 1.71 8.36 22.56
C THR A 185 3.18 8.62 22.81
N VAL A 186 3.99 7.57 22.70
CA VAL A 186 5.46 7.63 22.73
C VAL A 186 5.97 6.79 21.58
N MET A 187 6.78 7.41 20.71
CA MET A 187 7.44 6.75 19.59
C MET A 187 8.95 6.94 19.68
N ALA A 188 9.70 5.89 19.48
CA ALA A 188 11.16 5.93 19.45
C ALA A 188 11.69 5.02 18.35
N GLY A 189 12.64 5.54 17.58
CA GLY A 189 13.28 4.77 16.51
C GLY A 189 14.77 5.08 16.39
N ALA A 190 15.54 4.09 16.01
CA ALA A 190 16.93 4.23 15.69
C ALA A 190 17.29 3.38 14.47
N SER A 191 18.14 3.92 13.59
CA SER A 191 18.71 3.17 12.48
C SER A 191 20.20 3.47 12.31
N ALA A 192 20.97 2.44 11.97
CA ALA A 192 22.37 2.58 11.59
C ALA A 192 22.59 1.87 10.26
N ARG A 193 23.32 2.51 9.33
CA ARG A 193 23.62 1.96 8.02
C ARG A 193 25.00 2.40 7.53
N GLY A 194 25.65 1.58 6.73
CA GLY A 194 26.97 1.90 6.21
C GLY A 194 27.56 0.82 5.33
N SER A 195 28.70 1.15 4.72
CA SER A 195 29.51 0.20 3.95
C SER A 195 30.98 0.29 4.34
N ASN A 196 31.70 -0.84 4.20
CA ASN A 196 33.14 -0.92 4.38
C ASN A 196 33.72 -1.97 3.42
N GLY A 197 34.50 -1.50 2.43
CA GLY A 197 34.99 -2.36 1.35
C GLY A 197 33.82 -2.99 0.58
N PRO A 198 33.81 -4.30 0.39
CA PRO A 198 32.72 -4.99 -0.30
C PRO A 198 31.44 -5.17 0.56
N PHE A 199 31.52 -4.99 1.87
CA PHE A 199 30.43 -5.26 2.81
C PHE A 199 29.57 -4.02 3.05
N TYR A 200 28.27 -4.23 3.21
CA TYR A 200 27.32 -3.19 3.62
C TYR A 200 26.26 -3.76 4.55
N GLY A 201 25.64 -2.88 5.32
CA GLY A 201 24.56 -3.29 6.20
C GLY A 201 23.73 -2.11 6.69
N ALA A 202 22.53 -2.46 7.16
CA ALA A 202 21.63 -1.56 7.84
C ALA A 202 20.88 -2.31 8.95
N VAL A 203 20.61 -1.63 10.04
CA VAL A 203 19.75 -2.11 11.12
C VAL A 203 18.82 -0.98 11.53
N THR A 204 17.55 -1.30 11.78
CA THR A 204 16.56 -0.35 12.28
C THR A 204 15.77 -1.02 13.40
N VAL A 205 15.54 -0.27 14.48
CA VAL A 205 14.59 -0.61 15.54
C VAL A 205 13.60 0.54 15.66
N ASP A 206 12.31 0.24 15.78
CA ASP A 206 11.25 1.21 15.99
C ASP A 206 10.24 0.67 16.98
N GLN A 207 9.77 1.53 17.88
CA GLN A 207 8.75 1.23 18.87
C GLN A 207 7.73 2.36 18.91
N ASN A 208 6.45 1.99 18.81
CA ASN A 208 5.31 2.87 18.87
C ASN A 208 4.36 2.39 19.95
N ASN A 209 4.05 3.25 20.93
CA ASN A 209 3.13 2.97 22.02
C ASN A 209 2.12 4.08 22.10
N THR A 210 0.85 3.75 22.24
CA THR A 210 -0.24 4.71 22.47
C THR A 210 -1.29 4.11 23.37
N SER A 211 -1.88 4.90 24.26
CA SER A 211 -3.08 4.51 24.99
C SER A 211 -4.35 4.64 24.16
N GLY A 212 -4.25 5.20 22.94
CA GLY A 212 -5.38 5.33 22.02
C GLY A 212 -6.53 6.21 22.54
N PHE A 213 -7.67 6.02 21.96
CA PHE A 213 -8.94 6.64 22.31
C PHE A 213 -10.04 5.59 22.21
N ASN A 214 -11.22 5.84 22.75
CA ASN A 214 -12.36 4.94 22.60
C ASN A 214 -12.87 4.95 21.16
N GLN A 215 -12.71 3.84 20.45
CA GLN A 215 -13.16 3.69 19.06
C GLN A 215 -14.65 3.33 18.96
N SER A 216 -15.26 2.83 20.04
CA SER A 216 -16.71 2.66 20.12
C SER A 216 -17.44 4.01 20.22
N ARG A 217 -18.69 4.03 19.77
CA ARG A 217 -19.61 5.15 20.05
C ARG A 217 -20.12 5.17 21.48
N PHE A 218 -19.86 4.13 22.24
CA PHE A 218 -20.37 3.89 23.59
C PHE A 218 -19.21 3.81 24.58
N GLY A 219 -19.50 3.96 25.89
CA GLY A 219 -18.51 3.79 26.93
C GLY A 219 -17.40 4.84 26.97
N SER A 220 -16.26 4.48 27.54
CA SER A 220 -15.12 5.38 27.77
C SER A 220 -13.77 4.68 27.83
N GLU A 221 -13.70 3.39 27.57
CA GLU A 221 -12.47 2.62 27.50
C GLU A 221 -11.59 3.15 26.36
N ARG A 222 -10.29 2.92 26.42
CA ARG A 222 -9.33 3.37 25.41
C ARG A 222 -8.66 2.19 24.75
N ASP A 223 -8.71 2.19 23.43
CA ASP A 223 -8.10 1.14 22.59
C ASP A 223 -6.64 1.47 22.31
N GLY A 224 -5.75 0.95 23.11
CA GLY A 224 -4.31 1.17 22.99
C GLY A 224 -3.64 0.24 21.99
N SER A 225 -2.44 0.64 21.57
CA SER A 225 -1.58 -0.20 20.72
C SER A 225 -0.11 -0.09 21.12
N HIS A 226 0.58 -1.23 21.07
CA HIS A 226 2.02 -1.36 21.26
C HIS A 226 2.61 -2.11 20.07
N ALA A 227 3.50 -1.46 19.31
CA ALA A 227 4.12 -2.06 18.14
C ALA A 227 5.64 -1.93 18.19
N THR A 228 6.33 -3.01 17.83
CA THR A 228 7.79 -3.07 17.73
C THR A 228 8.18 -3.60 16.37
N THR A 229 9.07 -2.90 15.67
CA THR A 229 9.67 -3.34 14.42
C THR A 229 11.18 -3.42 14.55
N LEU A 230 11.76 -4.52 14.07
CA LEU A 230 13.21 -4.70 13.95
C LEU A 230 13.52 -5.15 12.54
N THR A 231 14.39 -4.41 11.84
CA THR A 231 14.81 -4.73 10.47
C THR A 231 16.32 -4.79 10.39
N GLY A 232 16.84 -5.84 9.77
CA GLY A 232 18.25 -6.02 9.48
C GLY A 232 18.47 -6.35 8.01
N LYS A 233 19.46 -5.72 7.37
CA LYS A 233 19.89 -5.99 6.01
C LYS A 233 21.41 -6.00 5.95
N VAL A 234 22.00 -7.04 5.37
CA VAL A 234 23.44 -7.16 5.17
C VAL A 234 23.73 -7.68 3.78
N GLY A 235 24.83 -7.27 3.20
CA GLY A 235 25.23 -7.77 1.90
C GLY A 235 26.71 -7.54 1.60
N ALA A 236 27.16 -8.16 0.51
CA ALA A 236 28.52 -8.03 0.04
C ALA A 236 28.60 -8.09 -1.49
N ASP A 237 29.36 -7.13 -2.07
CA ASP A 237 29.81 -7.15 -3.45
C ASP A 237 31.17 -7.90 -3.50
N LEU A 238 31.14 -9.24 -3.58
CA LEU A 238 32.29 -10.11 -3.35
C LEU A 238 33.36 -10.01 -4.45
N PHE A 239 32.91 -9.85 -5.71
CA PHE A 239 33.76 -9.57 -6.88
C PHE A 239 32.92 -8.85 -7.94
N PRO A 240 33.53 -8.25 -8.98
CA PRO A 240 32.80 -7.52 -10.00
C PRO A 240 31.62 -8.32 -10.58
N GLY A 241 30.44 -7.76 -10.46
CA GLY A 241 29.19 -8.37 -10.93
C GLY A 241 28.54 -9.37 -9.99
N PHE A 242 29.13 -9.74 -8.86
CA PHE A 242 28.52 -10.72 -7.95
C PHE A 242 28.21 -10.11 -6.57
N ASN A 243 26.92 -10.15 -6.21
CA ASN A 243 26.39 -9.65 -4.96
C ASN A 243 25.61 -10.73 -4.21
N ILE A 244 25.78 -10.78 -2.89
CA ILE A 244 24.90 -11.54 -1.98
C ILE A 244 24.28 -10.56 -0.99
N GLU A 245 22.95 -10.67 -0.77
CA GLU A 245 22.23 -9.86 0.21
C GLU A 245 21.27 -10.73 1.03
N GLY A 246 21.23 -10.48 2.33
CA GLY A 246 20.25 -11.01 3.25
C GLY A 246 19.48 -9.89 3.94
N ALA A 247 18.16 -10.06 4.10
CA ALA A 247 17.30 -9.16 4.84
C ALA A 247 16.39 -9.96 5.78
N VAL A 248 16.11 -9.40 6.95
CA VAL A 248 15.13 -9.93 7.90
C VAL A 248 14.37 -8.78 8.54
N ARG A 249 13.06 -8.95 8.70
CA ARG A 249 12.21 -7.99 9.41
C ARG A 249 11.30 -8.76 10.36
N TYR A 250 11.26 -8.29 11.60
CA TYR A 250 10.32 -8.67 12.64
C TYR A 250 9.32 -7.53 12.86
N ALA A 251 8.04 -7.84 12.95
CA ALA A 251 6.99 -6.93 13.38
C ALA A 251 6.14 -7.62 14.45
N GLY A 252 6.07 -7.03 15.63
CA GLY A 252 5.21 -7.47 16.73
C GLY A 252 4.22 -6.37 17.10
N ARG A 253 2.96 -6.73 17.34
CA ARG A 253 1.92 -5.78 17.76
C ARG A 253 0.99 -6.41 18.78
N HIS A 254 0.60 -5.61 19.76
CA HIS A 254 -0.52 -5.86 20.67
C HIS A 254 -1.47 -4.67 20.60
N THR A 255 -2.75 -4.91 20.28
CA THR A 255 -3.75 -3.85 20.06
C THR A 255 -5.06 -4.24 20.71
N GLN A 256 -5.65 -3.32 21.47
CA GLN A 256 -7.04 -3.42 21.92
C GLN A 256 -7.98 -3.03 20.79
N PHE A 257 -9.15 -3.63 20.76
CA PHE A 257 -10.20 -3.33 19.78
C PHE A 257 -11.58 -3.61 20.35
N ASP A 258 -12.62 -3.12 19.69
CA ASP A 258 -14.02 -3.38 20.05
C ASP A 258 -14.65 -4.33 19.03
N ALA A 259 -15.15 -5.47 19.48
CA ALA A 259 -15.87 -6.40 18.64
C ALA A 259 -17.27 -5.90 18.27
N GLN A 260 -17.81 -6.42 17.15
CA GLN A 260 -19.19 -6.19 16.72
C GLN A 260 -20.03 -7.44 17.00
N PRO A 261 -20.80 -7.53 18.09
CA PRO A 261 -21.60 -8.69 18.43
C PRO A 261 -22.74 -8.90 17.41
N PHE A 262 -23.05 -10.16 17.10
CA PHE A 262 -24.16 -10.51 16.20
C PHE A 262 -25.55 -10.38 16.85
N PHE A 263 -25.61 -10.22 18.17
CA PHE A 263 -26.86 -10.16 18.93
C PHE A 263 -26.75 -9.19 20.10
N GLY A 264 -27.91 -8.80 20.63
CA GLY A 264 -27.97 -7.98 21.82
C GLY A 264 -28.11 -6.49 21.56
N PRO A 265 -27.91 -5.63 22.57
CA PRO A 265 -28.14 -4.19 22.44
C PRO A 265 -27.11 -3.49 21.53
N PHE A 266 -25.97 -4.11 21.28
CA PHE A 266 -24.91 -3.59 20.41
C PHE A 266 -24.78 -4.39 19.12
N GLU A 267 -25.84 -5.07 18.66
CA GLU A 267 -25.82 -5.88 17.46
C GLU A 267 -25.24 -5.13 16.25
N GLY A 268 -24.09 -5.60 15.75
CA GLY A 268 -23.35 -5.02 14.61
C GLY A 268 -22.74 -3.64 14.88
N LEU A 269 -22.63 -3.23 16.14
CA LEU A 269 -21.97 -1.99 16.56
C LEU A 269 -20.71 -2.35 17.37
N ALA A 270 -19.65 -1.55 17.26
CA ALA A 270 -18.48 -1.69 18.10
C ALA A 270 -18.86 -1.54 19.58
N ALA A 271 -18.73 -2.62 20.34
CA ALA A 271 -19.11 -2.67 21.75
C ALA A 271 -17.87 -2.37 22.62
N ASP A 272 -17.93 -1.28 23.41
CA ASP A 272 -16.86 -0.85 24.32
C ASP A 272 -16.45 -1.97 25.27
N ASN A 273 -15.20 -2.47 25.17
CA ASN A 273 -14.74 -3.64 25.90
C ASN A 273 -13.22 -3.71 26.10
N GLU A 274 -12.76 -3.65 27.34
CA GLU A 274 -11.34 -3.66 27.72
C GLU A 274 -10.64 -5.03 27.57
N PHE A 275 -11.37 -6.10 27.24
CA PHE A 275 -10.84 -7.47 27.17
C PHE A 275 -10.60 -7.97 25.75
N ASP A 276 -11.00 -7.19 24.74
CA ASP A 276 -10.78 -7.55 23.35
C ASP A 276 -9.38 -7.11 22.90
N PHE A 277 -8.55 -8.03 22.47
CA PHE A 277 -7.22 -7.71 21.98
C PHE A 277 -6.72 -8.63 20.86
N ASN A 278 -5.85 -8.09 20.05
CA ASN A 278 -5.13 -8.78 18.98
C ASN A 278 -3.63 -8.77 19.27
N HIS A 279 -3.03 -9.93 19.26
CA HIS A 279 -1.58 -10.12 19.23
C HIS A 279 -1.16 -10.60 17.86
N PHE A 280 -0.33 -9.85 17.19
CA PHE A 280 0.25 -10.19 15.90
C PHE A 280 1.76 -10.25 15.99
N ARG A 281 2.34 -11.27 15.32
CA ARG A 281 3.78 -11.39 15.09
C ARG A 281 4.04 -11.85 13.68
N GLY A 282 4.75 -11.01 12.91
CA GLY A 282 5.20 -11.33 11.55
C GLY A 282 6.73 -11.35 11.46
N ILE A 283 7.28 -12.34 10.77
CA ILE A 283 8.72 -12.40 10.44
C ILE A 283 8.83 -12.66 8.93
N ASN A 284 9.51 -11.77 8.22
CA ASN A 284 9.87 -12.02 6.85
C ASN A 284 11.39 -11.98 6.68
N GLY A 285 11.92 -12.93 5.94
CA GLY A 285 13.36 -13.03 5.69
C GLY A 285 13.64 -13.46 4.25
N ARG A 286 14.77 -13.01 3.72
CA ARG A 286 15.21 -13.30 2.37
C ARG A 286 16.72 -13.34 2.28
N VAL A 287 17.23 -14.28 1.45
CA VAL A 287 18.61 -14.28 0.98
C VAL A 287 18.57 -14.32 -0.54
N ALA A 288 19.38 -13.49 -1.18
CA ALA A 288 19.49 -13.43 -2.63
C ALA A 288 20.94 -13.34 -3.09
N ALA A 289 21.29 -14.07 -4.16
CA ALA A 289 22.54 -13.95 -4.87
C ALA A 289 22.26 -13.43 -6.28
N THR A 290 22.94 -12.37 -6.68
CA THR A 290 22.82 -11.76 -8.01
C THR A 290 24.17 -11.83 -8.72
N TRP A 291 24.18 -12.37 -9.94
CA TRP A 291 25.37 -12.46 -10.77
C TRP A 291 25.14 -11.75 -12.10
N SER A 292 25.89 -10.70 -12.30
CA SER A 292 25.90 -9.87 -13.53
C SER A 292 27.13 -10.24 -14.35
N LEU A 293 26.93 -10.70 -15.57
CA LEU A 293 27.96 -11.15 -16.51
C LEU A 293 27.93 -10.25 -17.75
N PHE A 294 29.06 -10.21 -18.49
CA PHE A 294 29.19 -9.48 -19.76
C PHE A 294 28.77 -8.00 -19.63
N ASP A 295 29.35 -7.31 -18.62
CA ASP A 295 29.07 -5.90 -18.30
C ASP A 295 27.58 -5.60 -18.10
N GLY A 296 26.84 -6.56 -17.52
CA GLY A 296 25.41 -6.41 -17.23
C GLY A 296 24.48 -6.86 -18.35
N ALA A 297 25.01 -7.38 -19.45
CA ALA A 297 24.18 -7.91 -20.52
C ALA A 297 23.42 -9.18 -20.12
N PHE A 298 23.96 -9.96 -19.19
CA PHE A 298 23.29 -11.14 -18.64
C PHE A 298 23.32 -11.12 -17.11
N VAL A 299 22.15 -11.02 -16.51
CA VAL A 299 21.99 -10.97 -15.04
C VAL A 299 21.20 -12.18 -14.58
N GLN A 300 21.73 -12.90 -13.63
CA GLN A 300 21.05 -14.03 -12.96
C GLN A 300 20.84 -13.70 -11.49
N ARG A 301 19.70 -14.14 -10.94
CA ARG A 301 19.39 -13.98 -9.53
C ARG A 301 18.72 -15.23 -9.01
N PHE A 302 19.22 -15.70 -7.88
CA PHE A 302 18.61 -16.75 -7.07
C PHE A 302 18.18 -16.12 -5.76
N ALA A 303 16.99 -16.44 -5.28
CA ALA A 303 16.57 -16.02 -3.96
C ALA A 303 15.75 -17.11 -3.26
N ALA A 304 15.85 -17.12 -1.94
CA ALA A 304 15.02 -17.90 -1.04
C ALA A 304 14.44 -16.95 -0.01
N SER A 305 13.15 -17.06 0.26
CA SER A 305 12.46 -16.23 1.24
C SER A 305 11.47 -17.03 2.07
N ARG A 306 11.21 -16.55 3.29
CA ARG A 306 10.20 -17.06 4.20
C ARG A 306 9.43 -15.90 4.81
N TYR A 307 8.11 -15.99 4.81
CA TYR A 307 7.21 -15.20 5.64
C TYR A 307 6.54 -16.13 6.64
N GLU A 308 6.51 -15.74 7.90
CA GLU A 308 5.85 -16.45 8.99
C GLU A 308 5.00 -15.46 9.76
N GLU A 309 3.76 -15.82 10.06
CA GLU A 309 2.86 -15.04 10.90
C GLU A 309 2.23 -15.90 11.98
N LYS A 310 2.01 -15.25 13.14
CA LYS A 310 1.22 -15.76 14.24
C LYS A 310 0.26 -14.69 14.67
N ARG A 311 -0.99 -15.07 14.84
CA ARG A 311 -2.05 -14.23 15.33
C ARG A 311 -2.78 -14.90 16.47
N HIS A 312 -3.09 -14.12 17.49
CA HIS A 312 -3.92 -14.51 18.62
C HIS A 312 -4.88 -13.35 18.91
N ASP A 313 -6.17 -13.62 18.79
CA ASP A 313 -7.23 -12.69 19.15
C ASP A 313 -7.97 -13.26 20.35
N ASP A 314 -8.22 -12.43 21.36
CA ASP A 314 -9.22 -12.67 22.37
C ASP A 314 -10.37 -11.67 22.19
N ASP A 315 -11.57 -12.19 22.15
CA ASP A 315 -12.80 -11.46 21.90
C ASP A 315 -13.90 -12.02 22.81
N VAL A 316 -14.48 -11.16 23.64
CA VAL A 316 -15.53 -11.61 24.59
C VAL A 316 -16.80 -12.11 23.91
N VAL A 317 -17.04 -11.77 22.66
CA VAL A 317 -18.20 -12.19 21.86
C VAL A 317 -17.96 -13.54 21.19
N PHE A 318 -16.79 -13.70 20.55
CA PHE A 318 -16.48 -14.86 19.71
C PHE A 318 -15.49 -15.84 20.36
N GLY A 319 -14.91 -15.45 21.51
CA GLY A 319 -13.87 -16.18 22.18
C GLY A 319 -12.51 -16.00 21.52
N PHE A 320 -11.59 -16.93 21.72
CA PHE A 320 -10.25 -16.84 21.14
C PHE A 320 -10.21 -17.32 19.69
N PHE A 321 -9.25 -16.75 18.94
CA PHE A 321 -8.86 -17.20 17.61
C PHE A 321 -7.33 -17.21 17.51
N ASN A 322 -6.74 -18.33 17.10
CA ASN A 322 -5.32 -18.50 16.86
C ASN A 322 -5.08 -18.90 15.41
N SER A 323 -4.11 -18.28 14.77
CA SER A 323 -3.58 -18.76 13.49
C SER A 323 -2.05 -18.72 13.48
N GLU A 324 -1.43 -19.73 12.93
CA GLU A 324 0.01 -19.79 12.70
C GLU A 324 0.28 -20.33 11.31
N GLY A 325 0.98 -19.56 10.48
CA GLY A 325 1.27 -19.97 9.12
C GLY A 325 2.61 -19.50 8.61
N TYR A 326 3.07 -20.14 7.54
CA TYR A 326 4.27 -19.72 6.83
C TYR A 326 4.12 -19.87 5.32
N ARG A 327 4.87 -19.01 4.60
CA ARG A 327 5.08 -19.06 3.16
C ARG A 327 6.57 -19.12 2.88
N ASN A 328 7.04 -20.21 2.25
CA ASN A 328 8.40 -20.33 1.71
C ASN A 328 8.35 -20.09 0.21
N ASN A 329 9.28 -19.31 -0.31
CA ASN A 329 9.40 -19.06 -1.74
C ASN A 329 10.85 -19.20 -2.19
N PHE A 330 11.06 -19.87 -3.34
CA PHE A 330 12.34 -19.99 -4.02
C PHE A 330 12.16 -19.44 -5.42
N ASP A 331 12.97 -18.48 -5.84
CA ASP A 331 12.90 -17.90 -7.16
C ASP A 331 14.26 -17.88 -7.87
N TYR A 332 14.22 -18.16 -9.17
CA TYR A 332 15.31 -17.95 -10.09
C TYR A 332 14.86 -16.99 -11.19
N LYS A 333 15.66 -15.97 -11.43
CA LYS A 333 15.44 -15.01 -12.52
C LYS A 333 16.69 -14.88 -13.35
N ALA A 334 16.52 -14.92 -14.68
CA ALA A 334 17.54 -14.60 -15.66
C ALA A 334 17.08 -13.48 -16.56
N THR A 335 17.91 -12.47 -16.79
CA THR A 335 17.64 -11.34 -17.68
C THR A 335 18.78 -11.19 -18.66
N LEU A 336 18.46 -11.21 -19.95
CA LEU A 336 19.39 -10.94 -21.07
C LEU A 336 19.04 -9.59 -21.70
N LYS A 337 20.03 -8.73 -21.84
CA LYS A 337 19.90 -7.43 -22.50
C LYS A 337 20.81 -7.38 -23.71
N GLN A 338 20.23 -7.06 -24.84
CA GLN A 338 20.94 -6.98 -26.14
C GLN A 338 20.60 -5.67 -26.84
N TYR A 339 21.62 -4.99 -27.35
CA TYR A 339 21.48 -3.84 -28.21
C TYR A 339 21.60 -4.29 -29.67
N THR A 340 20.71 -3.79 -30.54
CA THR A 340 20.76 -4.01 -31.99
C THR A 340 20.54 -2.70 -32.75
N GLN A 341 20.78 -2.71 -34.07
CA GLN A 341 20.59 -1.54 -34.94
C GLN A 341 19.63 -1.83 -36.13
N LEU A 342 18.76 -2.82 -35.97
CA LEU A 342 17.79 -3.21 -37.02
C LEU A 342 16.75 -2.10 -37.27
N LEU A 343 16.34 -1.38 -36.20
CA LEU A 343 15.37 -0.29 -36.24
C LEU A 343 16.00 1.08 -35.92
N GLY A 344 17.34 1.18 -35.99
CA GLY A 344 18.08 2.42 -35.78
C GLY A 344 18.69 2.58 -34.38
N GLY A 345 18.80 1.50 -33.62
CA GLY A 345 19.41 1.46 -32.27
C GLY A 345 18.40 1.17 -31.17
N GLU A 346 17.95 -0.07 -31.10
CA GLU A 346 17.00 -0.56 -30.10
C GLU A 346 17.68 -1.46 -29.08
N THR A 347 17.09 -1.52 -27.89
CA THR A 347 17.49 -2.45 -26.82
C THR A 347 16.40 -3.48 -26.56
N HIS A 348 16.77 -4.74 -26.65
CA HIS A 348 15.94 -5.89 -26.31
C HIS A 348 16.29 -6.38 -24.91
N THR A 349 15.31 -6.53 -24.04
CA THR A 349 15.48 -7.13 -22.71
C THR A 349 14.53 -8.32 -22.59
N VAL A 350 15.09 -9.52 -22.43
CA VAL A 350 14.32 -10.76 -22.19
C VAL A 350 14.56 -11.19 -20.76
N SER A 351 13.50 -11.38 -19.99
CA SER A 351 13.58 -11.90 -18.63
C SER A 351 12.79 -13.21 -18.52
N PHE A 352 13.35 -14.17 -17.82
CA PHE A 352 12.71 -15.42 -17.46
C PHE A 352 12.67 -15.52 -15.93
N LEU A 353 11.53 -15.95 -15.37
CA LEU A 353 11.35 -16.22 -13.95
C LEU A 353 10.77 -17.60 -13.77
N ALA A 354 11.35 -18.37 -12.84
CA ALA A 354 10.78 -19.61 -12.29
C ALA A 354 10.71 -19.47 -10.78
N ASP A 355 9.55 -19.75 -10.19
CA ASP A 355 9.39 -19.74 -8.74
C ASP A 355 8.61 -20.95 -8.23
N TYR A 356 8.90 -21.33 -6.99
CA TYR A 356 8.19 -22.35 -6.24
C TYR A 356 7.78 -21.79 -4.90
N GLN A 357 6.50 -21.90 -4.56
CA GLN A 357 5.93 -21.45 -3.30
C GLN A 357 5.27 -22.60 -2.57
N LYS A 358 5.50 -22.65 -1.24
CA LYS A 358 4.81 -23.55 -0.33
C LYS A 358 4.21 -22.74 0.80
N GLU A 359 2.91 -22.92 1.06
CA GLU A 359 2.18 -22.31 2.16
C GLU A 359 1.65 -23.40 3.10
N PHE A 360 1.61 -23.07 4.38
CA PHE A 360 1.08 -23.92 5.44
C PHE A 360 0.37 -23.05 6.47
N LEU A 361 -0.77 -23.49 6.99
CA LEU A 361 -1.56 -22.81 7.99
C LEU A 361 -2.17 -23.81 8.98
N THR A 362 -2.05 -23.50 10.27
CA THR A 362 -2.84 -24.09 11.36
C THR A 362 -3.75 -23.05 11.97
N MET A 363 -4.92 -23.44 12.43
CA MET A 363 -5.85 -22.59 13.16
C MET A 363 -6.44 -23.31 14.37
N ASP A 364 -6.77 -22.52 15.40
CA ASP A 364 -7.57 -22.94 16.54
C ASP A 364 -8.46 -21.80 16.98
N SER A 365 -9.67 -22.08 17.44
CA SER A 365 -10.61 -21.08 17.92
C SER A 365 -11.60 -21.68 18.90
N ALA A 366 -12.27 -20.82 19.63
CA ALA A 366 -13.35 -21.22 20.53
C ALA A 366 -14.48 -21.97 19.80
N SER A 367 -14.71 -21.66 18.52
CA SER A 367 -15.69 -22.35 17.68
C SER A 367 -15.22 -23.74 17.17
N LEU A 368 -13.92 -23.96 17.09
CA LEU A 368 -13.35 -25.26 16.67
C LEU A 368 -13.17 -26.20 17.87
N SER A 369 -12.57 -25.74 18.96
CA SER A 369 -12.16 -26.58 20.09
C SER A 369 -12.99 -26.36 21.37
N GLY A 370 -13.97 -25.46 21.35
CA GLY A 370 -14.88 -25.19 22.47
C GLY A 370 -15.93 -26.30 22.71
N PRO A 371 -16.80 -26.15 23.72
CA PRO A 371 -17.80 -27.17 24.08
C PRO A 371 -18.81 -27.54 22.99
N PHE A 372 -18.97 -26.69 21.98
CA PHE A 372 -19.85 -26.88 20.83
C PHE A 372 -19.06 -26.99 19.52
N GLY A 373 -17.74 -27.17 19.58
CA GLY A 373 -16.86 -27.28 18.45
C GLY A 373 -17.07 -28.59 17.66
N ASP A 374 -16.54 -28.61 16.43
CA ASP A 374 -16.50 -29.80 15.58
C ASP A 374 -15.13 -30.48 15.74
N PRO A 375 -15.06 -31.69 16.38
CA PRO A 375 -13.79 -32.38 16.56
C PRO A 375 -13.06 -32.71 15.25
N ALA A 376 -13.79 -32.93 14.14
CA ALA A 376 -13.18 -33.21 12.84
C ALA A 376 -12.54 -31.96 12.23
N ALA A 377 -13.22 -30.82 12.30
CA ALA A 377 -12.68 -29.53 11.87
C ALA A 377 -11.49 -29.10 12.75
N ALA A 378 -11.58 -29.29 14.07
CA ALA A 378 -10.48 -29.03 14.99
C ALA A 378 -9.26 -29.90 14.69
N ALA A 379 -9.46 -31.19 14.43
CA ALA A 379 -8.38 -32.12 14.06
C ALA A 379 -7.76 -31.75 12.69
N PHE A 380 -8.57 -31.33 11.71
CA PHE A 380 -8.09 -30.85 10.41
C PHE A 380 -7.14 -29.65 10.60
N TRP A 381 -7.57 -28.62 11.31
CA TRP A 381 -6.80 -27.42 11.50
C TRP A 381 -5.58 -27.60 12.41
N ALA A 382 -5.64 -28.51 13.38
CA ALA A 382 -4.48 -28.88 14.21
C ALA A 382 -3.39 -29.59 13.39
N ASN A 383 -3.76 -30.37 12.36
CA ASN A 383 -2.81 -30.95 11.41
C ASN A 383 -2.31 -29.96 10.37
N GLY A 384 -3.08 -28.88 10.14
CA GLY A 384 -2.79 -27.81 9.21
C GLY A 384 -3.13 -28.12 7.77
N ALA A 385 -3.40 -27.04 7.03
CA ALA A 385 -3.64 -27.04 5.59
C ALA A 385 -2.36 -26.63 4.84
N GLU A 386 -2.08 -27.29 3.73
CA GLU A 386 -0.90 -27.04 2.91
C GLU A 386 -1.28 -26.87 1.45
N ARG A 387 -0.61 -25.96 0.76
CA ARG A 387 -0.69 -25.83 -0.70
C ARG A 387 0.65 -25.41 -1.30
N THR A 388 0.84 -25.77 -2.56
CA THR A 388 2.03 -25.40 -3.33
C THR A 388 1.65 -24.75 -4.65
N ARG A 389 2.55 -23.92 -5.16
CA ARG A 389 2.44 -23.28 -6.47
C ARG A 389 3.81 -23.31 -7.16
N THR A 390 3.82 -23.64 -8.46
CA THR A 390 4.98 -23.45 -9.33
C THR A 390 4.63 -22.42 -10.40
N GLY A 391 5.41 -21.35 -10.48
CA GLY A 391 5.24 -20.28 -11.44
C GLY A 391 6.33 -20.24 -12.48
N LEU A 392 5.96 -20.03 -13.74
CA LEU A 392 6.88 -19.76 -14.85
C LEU A 392 6.43 -18.49 -15.55
N ALA A 393 7.33 -17.50 -15.69
CA ALA A 393 7.02 -16.26 -16.37
C ALA A 393 8.11 -15.86 -17.36
N GLY A 394 7.70 -15.23 -18.44
CA GLY A 394 8.57 -14.57 -19.41
C GLY A 394 8.16 -13.11 -19.61
N GLU A 395 9.14 -12.22 -19.69
CA GLU A 395 8.94 -10.81 -20.03
C GLU A 395 9.87 -10.44 -21.18
N TYR A 396 9.34 -9.69 -22.14
CA TYR A 396 10.10 -9.05 -23.22
C TYR A 396 9.85 -7.55 -23.20
N ALA A 397 10.91 -6.77 -23.05
CA ALA A 397 10.88 -5.32 -23.16
C ALA A 397 11.72 -4.85 -24.33
N LEU A 398 11.15 -3.97 -25.15
CA LEU A 398 11.75 -3.39 -26.35
C LEU A 398 11.82 -1.86 -26.21
N ASP A 399 13.03 -1.34 -26.05
CA ASP A 399 13.32 0.09 -26.09
C ASP A 399 13.66 0.52 -27.53
N LEU A 400 12.84 1.35 -28.13
CA LEU A 400 12.98 1.85 -29.48
C LEU A 400 13.67 3.23 -29.54
N PRO A 401 14.42 3.55 -30.61
CA PRO A 401 15.21 4.80 -30.69
C PRO A 401 14.37 6.07 -30.72
N TRP A 402 13.06 6.02 -31.03
CA TRP A 402 12.15 7.17 -31.00
C TRP A 402 11.46 7.35 -29.61
N ASN A 403 12.14 6.95 -28.53
CA ASN A 403 11.69 7.09 -27.14
C ASN A 403 10.40 6.32 -26.80
N MET A 404 10.15 5.19 -27.44
CA MET A 404 9.05 4.29 -27.17
C MET A 404 9.58 3.03 -26.50
N THR A 405 8.89 2.59 -25.45
CA THR A 405 9.15 1.31 -24.76
C THR A 405 7.89 0.47 -24.81
N LEU A 406 8.03 -0.77 -25.28
CA LEU A 406 6.98 -1.79 -25.27
C LEU A 406 7.40 -2.90 -24.31
N THR A 407 6.46 -3.41 -23.50
CA THR A 407 6.73 -4.54 -22.61
C THR A 407 5.58 -5.54 -22.68
N SER A 408 5.91 -6.81 -22.90
CA SER A 408 5.00 -7.95 -22.96
C SER A 408 5.42 -8.97 -21.92
N ALA A 409 4.47 -9.50 -21.15
CA ALA A 409 4.73 -10.54 -20.16
C ALA A 409 3.63 -11.60 -20.19
N ILE A 410 4.03 -12.84 -19.93
CA ILE A 410 3.14 -13.99 -19.76
C ILE A 410 3.61 -14.85 -18.60
N ARG A 411 2.67 -15.40 -17.84
CA ARG A 411 2.94 -16.25 -16.69
C ARG A 411 1.95 -17.40 -16.63
N ASN A 412 2.44 -18.57 -16.24
CA ASN A 412 1.64 -19.74 -15.87
C ASN A 412 1.92 -20.11 -14.43
N ASP A 413 0.87 -20.24 -13.61
CA ASP A 413 0.91 -20.72 -12.23
C ASP A 413 0.18 -22.07 -12.14
N ASN A 414 0.92 -23.13 -11.78
CA ASN A 414 0.36 -24.45 -11.49
C ASN A 414 0.14 -24.57 -9.98
N ASN A 415 -1.11 -24.78 -9.58
CA ASN A 415 -1.56 -24.77 -8.20
C ASN A 415 -1.98 -26.19 -7.73
N SER A 416 -1.66 -26.55 -6.49
CA SER A 416 -2.04 -27.86 -5.94
C SER A 416 -3.48 -27.91 -5.38
N GLY A 417 -4.08 -26.77 -5.04
CA GLY A 417 -5.34 -26.69 -4.31
C GLY A 417 -6.54 -26.18 -5.11
N PHE A 418 -6.34 -25.69 -6.33
CA PHE A 418 -7.34 -25.11 -7.22
C PHE A 418 -6.81 -25.05 -8.66
N ALA A 419 -7.61 -24.49 -9.59
CA ALA A 419 -7.27 -24.47 -11.01
C ALA A 419 -6.00 -23.67 -11.31
N ASP A 420 -5.24 -24.12 -12.30
CA ASP A 420 -4.09 -23.44 -12.85
C ASP A 420 -4.50 -22.12 -13.52
N ILE A 421 -3.56 -21.15 -13.55
CA ILE A 421 -3.83 -19.81 -14.02
C ILE A 421 -2.79 -19.41 -15.06
N ILE A 422 -3.25 -18.87 -16.20
CA ILE A 422 -2.40 -18.16 -17.15
C ILE A 422 -2.78 -16.69 -17.13
N THR A 423 -1.78 -15.84 -16.91
CA THR A 423 -1.94 -14.38 -16.92
C THR A 423 -0.94 -13.73 -17.85
N TRP A 424 -1.31 -12.59 -18.42
CA TRP A 424 -0.47 -11.83 -19.34
C TRP A 424 -0.62 -10.33 -19.16
N ARG A 425 0.32 -9.54 -19.67
CA ARG A 425 0.31 -8.08 -19.59
C ARG A 425 1.07 -7.48 -20.75
N GLU A 426 0.52 -6.39 -21.31
CA GLU A 426 1.14 -5.55 -22.33
C GLU A 426 1.20 -4.12 -21.82
N THR A 427 2.31 -3.42 -22.06
CA THR A 427 2.45 -2.01 -21.72
C THR A 427 3.18 -1.22 -22.79
N VAL A 428 2.85 0.07 -22.87
CA VAL A 428 3.53 1.02 -23.77
C VAL A 428 3.82 2.33 -23.02
N SER A 429 5.03 2.84 -23.21
CA SER A 429 5.40 4.21 -22.82
C SER A 429 6.00 4.91 -24.03
N GLN A 430 5.41 6.03 -24.46
CA GLN A 430 5.92 6.89 -25.52
C GLN A 430 6.24 8.26 -24.97
N ARG A 431 7.48 8.69 -25.13
CA ARG A 431 7.97 10.00 -24.64
C ARG A 431 8.18 10.95 -25.81
N PHE A 432 7.78 12.19 -25.59
CA PHE A 432 8.01 13.33 -26.50
C PHE A 432 8.80 14.40 -25.74
N PRO A 433 10.14 14.26 -25.63
CA PRO A 433 10.97 15.12 -24.76
C PRO A 433 10.85 16.61 -25.09
N GLN A 434 10.71 16.98 -26.39
CA GLN A 434 10.58 18.37 -26.80
C GLN A 434 9.27 19.02 -26.33
N MET A 435 8.24 18.20 -26.12
CA MET A 435 6.92 18.66 -25.65
C MET A 435 6.75 18.50 -24.14
N GLY A 436 7.68 17.79 -23.47
CA GLY A 436 7.53 17.42 -22.07
C GLY A 436 6.38 16.45 -21.80
N THR A 437 5.96 15.69 -22.83
CA THR A 437 4.80 14.78 -22.77
C THR A 437 5.24 13.32 -22.74
N ARG A 438 4.59 12.52 -21.89
CA ARG A 438 4.67 11.06 -21.87
C ARG A 438 3.26 10.48 -21.98
N LEU A 439 3.06 9.60 -22.96
CA LEU A 439 1.86 8.76 -23.04
C LEU A 439 2.22 7.40 -22.45
N HIS A 440 1.32 6.84 -21.66
CA HIS A 440 1.49 5.50 -21.12
C HIS A 440 0.16 4.74 -21.13
N ALA A 441 0.24 3.45 -21.33
CA ALA A 441 -0.91 2.58 -21.24
C ALA A 441 -0.50 1.16 -20.85
N SER A 442 -1.41 0.46 -20.20
CA SER A 442 -1.27 -0.96 -19.87
C SER A 442 -2.59 -1.70 -20.07
N ILE A 443 -2.49 -2.98 -20.41
CA ILE A 443 -3.61 -3.92 -20.43
C ILE A 443 -3.10 -5.29 -19.97
N GLY A 444 -3.90 -6.00 -19.17
CA GLY A 444 -3.50 -7.33 -18.71
C GLY A 444 -4.58 -8.03 -17.92
N THR A 445 -4.32 -9.30 -17.63
CA THR A 445 -5.16 -10.14 -16.80
C THR A 445 -4.60 -10.22 -15.38
N GLY A 446 -5.51 -10.23 -14.40
CA GLY A 446 -5.22 -10.46 -13.00
C GLY A 446 -5.84 -11.75 -12.49
N ALA A 447 -5.31 -12.26 -11.39
CA ALA A 447 -5.88 -13.40 -10.69
C ALA A 447 -5.70 -13.25 -9.17
N THR A 448 -6.68 -13.78 -8.40
CA THR A 448 -6.60 -13.89 -6.94
C THR A 448 -6.95 -15.31 -6.55
N ASN A 449 -6.06 -15.95 -5.80
CA ASN A 449 -6.30 -17.31 -5.32
C ASN A 449 -7.32 -17.31 -4.17
N PRO A 450 -8.17 -18.36 -4.07
CA PRO A 450 -8.97 -18.59 -2.87
C PRO A 450 -8.07 -18.63 -1.64
N THR A 451 -8.52 -18.05 -0.54
CA THR A 451 -7.81 -18.09 0.74
C THR A 451 -8.01 -19.44 1.45
N PHE A 452 -7.20 -19.76 2.44
CA PHE A 452 -7.40 -20.96 3.24
C PHE A 452 -8.73 -20.93 4.01
N THR A 453 -9.12 -19.75 4.53
CA THR A 453 -10.39 -19.58 5.24
C THR A 453 -11.59 -19.73 4.33
N GLU A 454 -11.52 -19.28 3.09
CA GLU A 454 -12.59 -19.47 2.08
C GLU A 454 -12.70 -20.93 1.66
N GLN A 455 -11.61 -21.65 1.50
CA GLN A 455 -11.63 -23.05 1.08
C GLN A 455 -12.08 -24.02 2.19
N PHE A 456 -11.65 -23.79 3.43
CA PHE A 456 -11.79 -24.80 4.50
C PHE A 456 -12.67 -24.31 5.68
N GLY A 457 -13.08 -23.03 5.70
CA GLY A 457 -13.85 -22.45 6.80
C GLY A 457 -12.99 -22.22 8.04
N PHE A 458 -13.49 -21.46 8.98
CA PHE A 458 -12.79 -21.17 10.24
C PHE A 458 -13.75 -21.03 11.45
N PHE A 459 -15.06 -20.92 11.21
CA PHE A 459 -16.06 -20.65 12.23
C PHE A 459 -17.18 -21.72 12.16
N VAL A 460 -17.00 -22.79 12.91
CA VAL A 460 -17.95 -23.91 12.92
C VAL A 460 -19.36 -23.45 13.28
N GLY A 461 -20.36 -23.88 12.49
CA GLY A 461 -21.76 -23.53 12.69
C GLY A 461 -22.17 -22.16 12.15
N SER A 462 -21.22 -21.32 11.72
CA SER A 462 -21.52 -20.00 11.16
C SER A 462 -20.94 -19.79 9.77
N PHE A 463 -19.75 -20.37 9.47
CA PHE A 463 -19.10 -20.25 8.17
C PHE A 463 -18.51 -21.59 7.71
N ILE A 464 -19.01 -22.09 6.58
CA ILE A 464 -18.51 -23.31 5.93
C ILE A 464 -17.64 -22.92 4.74
N GLY A 465 -16.42 -23.40 4.69
CA GLY A 465 -15.54 -23.24 3.54
C GLY A 465 -16.05 -23.98 2.30
N ASN A 466 -15.57 -23.57 1.13
CA ASN A 466 -15.88 -24.22 -0.14
C ASN A 466 -14.58 -24.64 -0.86
N PRO A 467 -14.19 -25.91 -0.80
CA PRO A 467 -12.96 -26.39 -1.43
C PRO A 467 -13.00 -26.39 -2.96
N ASN A 468 -14.17 -26.17 -3.57
CA ASN A 468 -14.36 -26.16 -5.02
C ASN A 468 -14.25 -24.75 -5.63
N LEU A 469 -13.77 -23.76 -4.88
CA LEU A 469 -13.59 -22.41 -5.38
C LEU A 469 -12.57 -22.36 -6.51
N ARG A 470 -12.88 -21.54 -7.50
CA ARG A 470 -11.95 -21.15 -8.56
C ARG A 470 -11.26 -19.84 -8.19
N PRO A 471 -10.01 -19.60 -8.67
CA PRO A 471 -9.41 -18.28 -8.57
C PRO A 471 -10.25 -17.21 -9.24
N GLU A 472 -10.35 -16.04 -8.59
CA GLU A 472 -10.92 -14.85 -9.21
C GLU A 472 -10.05 -14.41 -10.38
N ARG A 473 -10.66 -13.86 -11.43
CA ARG A 473 -9.98 -13.36 -12.62
C ARG A 473 -10.37 -11.93 -12.91
N SER A 474 -9.47 -11.18 -13.52
CA SER A 474 -9.80 -9.87 -14.06
C SER A 474 -9.14 -9.62 -15.40
N LEU A 475 -9.78 -8.76 -16.19
CA LEU A 475 -9.17 -8.06 -17.31
C LEU A 475 -9.21 -6.56 -16.98
N GLY A 476 -8.06 -5.90 -16.99
CA GLY A 476 -7.98 -4.47 -16.70
C GLY A 476 -7.04 -3.75 -17.64
N TRP A 477 -7.31 -2.48 -17.90
CA TRP A 477 -6.48 -1.60 -18.69
C TRP A 477 -6.50 -0.17 -18.14
N ASP A 478 -5.46 0.56 -18.45
CA ASP A 478 -5.36 2.00 -18.21
C ASP A 478 -4.64 2.71 -19.35
N ALA A 479 -4.94 4.01 -19.50
CA ALA A 479 -4.25 4.89 -20.42
C ALA A 479 -4.15 6.29 -19.81
N GLY A 480 -2.96 6.89 -19.89
CA GLY A 480 -2.68 8.17 -19.25
C GLY A 480 -1.75 9.06 -20.06
N VAL A 481 -1.77 10.32 -19.68
CA VAL A 481 -0.94 11.39 -20.22
C VAL A 481 -0.28 12.14 -19.08
N GLU A 482 1.04 12.06 -19.02
CA GLU A 482 1.86 12.93 -18.17
C GLU A 482 2.32 14.12 -18.99
N GLN A 483 2.08 15.33 -18.52
CA GLN A 483 2.51 16.58 -19.13
C GLN A 483 3.34 17.40 -18.17
N ALA A 484 4.56 17.72 -18.56
CA ALA A 484 5.44 18.65 -17.86
C ALA A 484 5.33 20.06 -18.47
N PHE A 485 5.29 21.06 -17.61
CA PHE A 485 5.26 22.48 -17.93
C PHE A 485 6.38 23.19 -17.19
N TRP A 486 6.82 24.35 -17.70
CA TRP A 486 7.79 25.26 -17.06
C TRP A 486 9.08 24.52 -16.64
N ASP A 487 9.75 23.86 -17.58
CA ASP A 487 10.94 23.06 -17.32
C ASP A 487 10.76 22.06 -16.16
N ARG A 488 9.60 21.35 -16.17
CA ARG A 488 9.17 20.39 -15.16
C ARG A 488 8.85 20.99 -13.78
N ARG A 489 8.70 22.30 -13.64
CA ARG A 489 8.22 22.91 -12.39
C ARG A 489 6.76 22.57 -12.08
N LEU A 490 5.99 22.17 -13.08
CA LEU A 490 4.66 21.56 -12.93
C LEU A 490 4.61 20.29 -13.78
N VAL A 491 4.26 19.18 -13.16
CA VAL A 491 3.99 17.89 -13.82
C VAL A 491 2.59 17.46 -13.45
N VAL A 492 1.76 17.18 -14.45
CA VAL A 492 0.40 16.67 -14.27
C VAL A 492 0.29 15.35 -15.01
N ASP A 493 -0.22 14.33 -14.35
CA ASP A 493 -0.61 13.05 -14.95
C ASP A 493 -2.11 12.85 -14.82
N VAL A 494 -2.76 12.43 -15.89
CA VAL A 494 -4.17 12.07 -15.92
C VAL A 494 -4.30 10.69 -16.52
N THR A 495 -4.84 9.76 -15.75
CA THR A 495 -5.01 8.36 -16.16
C THR A 495 -6.48 7.94 -16.04
N TYR A 496 -7.04 7.38 -17.10
CA TYR A 496 -8.30 6.63 -17.06
C TYR A 496 -8.01 5.15 -16.90
N PHE A 497 -8.78 4.45 -16.06
CA PHE A 497 -8.67 3.02 -15.86
C PHE A 497 -10.04 2.33 -15.94
N ALA A 498 -10.04 1.08 -16.37
CA ALA A 498 -11.21 0.20 -16.33
C ALA A 498 -10.78 -1.24 -16.10
N SER A 499 -11.60 -2.00 -15.37
CA SER A 499 -11.40 -3.43 -15.13
C SER A 499 -12.72 -4.15 -14.92
N GLU A 500 -12.76 -5.42 -15.29
CA GLU A 500 -13.87 -6.33 -15.08
C GLU A 500 -13.35 -7.55 -14.31
N PHE A 501 -14.08 -7.93 -13.25
CA PHE A 501 -13.78 -9.09 -12.42
C PHE A 501 -14.79 -10.18 -12.66
N GLU A 502 -14.33 -11.39 -12.86
CA GLU A 502 -15.11 -12.62 -13.02
C GLU A 502 -14.77 -13.61 -11.92
N ASP A 503 -15.70 -14.55 -11.67
CA ASP A 503 -15.53 -15.57 -10.62
C ASP A 503 -15.21 -14.99 -9.23
N LYS A 504 -15.69 -13.75 -8.93
CA LYS A 504 -15.44 -13.10 -7.64
C LYS A 504 -15.94 -13.98 -6.50
N ILE A 505 -15.14 -14.16 -5.46
CA ILE A 505 -15.51 -14.97 -4.29
C ILE A 505 -16.35 -14.09 -3.36
N VAL A 506 -17.60 -14.48 -3.15
CA VAL A 506 -18.56 -13.75 -2.32
C VAL A 506 -19.19 -14.65 -1.27
N THR A 507 -19.48 -14.07 -0.10
CA THR A 507 -20.19 -14.77 0.98
C THR A 507 -21.68 -14.80 0.69
N VAL A 508 -22.29 -15.98 0.83
CA VAL A 508 -23.74 -16.19 0.67
C VAL A 508 -24.29 -16.94 1.87
N THR A 509 -25.58 -16.72 2.18
CA THR A 509 -26.27 -17.47 3.22
C THR A 509 -26.54 -18.91 2.74
N ALA A 510 -26.19 -19.91 3.53
CA ALA A 510 -26.40 -21.33 3.25
C ALA A 510 -27.57 -21.85 4.11
N GLY A 511 -28.58 -22.50 3.48
CA GLY A 511 -29.59 -23.31 4.16
C GLY A 511 -30.60 -22.59 5.07
N GLY A 512 -30.69 -21.27 5.05
CA GLY A 512 -31.55 -20.48 5.93
C GLY A 512 -31.01 -20.36 7.36
N GLY A 513 -30.90 -19.15 7.88
CA GLY A 513 -30.36 -18.87 9.21
C GLY A 513 -29.01 -18.14 9.18
N PHE A 514 -28.17 -18.37 10.18
CA PHE A 514 -26.86 -17.68 10.35
C PHE A 514 -25.69 -18.36 9.63
N LEU A 515 -25.94 -19.52 8.99
CA LEU A 515 -24.91 -20.26 8.29
C LEU A 515 -24.59 -19.58 6.97
N SER A 516 -23.32 -19.27 6.75
CA SER A 516 -22.79 -18.70 5.50
C SER A 516 -21.75 -19.61 4.87
N THR A 517 -21.56 -19.46 3.58
CA THR A 517 -20.49 -20.08 2.79
C THR A 517 -20.04 -19.12 1.72
N VAL A 518 -19.03 -19.49 0.96
CA VAL A 518 -18.51 -18.70 -0.15
C VAL A 518 -18.71 -19.41 -1.48
N VAL A 519 -18.97 -18.63 -2.52
CA VAL A 519 -19.13 -19.11 -3.89
C VAL A 519 -18.44 -18.17 -4.86
N ASN A 520 -18.09 -18.67 -6.04
CA ASN A 520 -17.73 -17.80 -7.15
C ASN A 520 -19.03 -17.18 -7.72
N GLU A 521 -19.14 -15.85 -7.65
CA GLU A 521 -20.29 -15.09 -8.17
C GLU A 521 -20.35 -15.21 -9.69
N ALA A 522 -21.55 -15.45 -10.23
CA ALA A 522 -21.77 -15.43 -11.67
C ALA A 522 -21.92 -14.00 -12.18
N GLY A 523 -21.32 -13.70 -13.34
CA GLY A 523 -21.35 -12.38 -13.94
C GLY A 523 -20.03 -11.62 -13.76
N THR A 524 -20.05 -10.33 -14.07
CA THR A 524 -18.88 -9.46 -14.03
C THR A 524 -19.08 -8.28 -13.09
N SER A 525 -18.09 -8.01 -12.26
CA SER A 525 -18.04 -6.87 -11.34
C SER A 525 -17.18 -5.76 -11.96
N PRO A 526 -17.79 -4.69 -12.54
CA PRO A 526 -17.07 -3.65 -13.26
C PRO A 526 -16.50 -2.59 -12.31
N ARG A 527 -15.31 -2.09 -12.64
CA ARG A 527 -14.67 -0.95 -11.98
C ARG A 527 -14.06 -0.02 -13.04
N HIS A 528 -14.21 1.27 -12.86
CA HIS A 528 -13.59 2.27 -13.73
C HIS A 528 -13.47 3.62 -13.03
N GLY A 529 -12.59 4.48 -13.54
CA GLY A 529 -12.39 5.79 -12.96
C GLY A 529 -11.32 6.63 -13.63
N VAL A 530 -11.05 7.77 -13.02
CA VAL A 530 -10.03 8.72 -13.43
C VAL A 530 -9.14 9.04 -12.24
N GLU A 531 -7.86 9.02 -12.45
CA GLU A 531 -6.83 9.44 -11.51
C GLU A 531 -6.14 10.69 -12.06
N VAL A 532 -5.90 11.67 -11.20
CA VAL A 532 -5.16 12.89 -11.51
C VAL A 532 -4.09 13.07 -10.43
N THR A 533 -2.85 13.25 -10.84
CA THR A 533 -1.75 13.67 -9.96
C THR A 533 -1.14 14.95 -10.48
N ALA A 534 -0.78 15.86 -9.58
CA ALA A 534 -0.09 17.10 -9.91
C ALA A 534 1.01 17.35 -8.89
N THR A 535 2.21 17.60 -9.38
CA THR A 535 3.35 18.04 -8.56
C THR A 535 3.86 19.36 -9.11
N ALA A 536 3.98 20.36 -8.24
CA ALA A 536 4.45 21.67 -8.64
C ALA A 536 5.52 22.21 -7.67
N THR A 537 6.56 22.80 -8.23
CA THR A 537 7.59 23.58 -7.52
C THR A 537 7.68 24.98 -8.15
N PRO A 538 6.62 25.82 -7.97
CA PRO A 538 6.55 27.11 -8.63
C PRO A 538 7.69 28.05 -8.18
N PHE A 539 8.14 27.87 -6.95
CA PHE A 539 9.27 28.57 -6.35
C PHE A 539 10.15 27.55 -5.61
N ASP A 540 11.45 27.81 -5.47
CA ASP A 540 12.39 26.90 -4.83
C ASP A 540 12.08 26.65 -3.33
N TRP A 541 11.32 27.56 -2.71
CA TRP A 541 10.86 27.45 -1.33
C TRP A 541 9.47 26.81 -1.18
N LEU A 542 8.74 26.50 -2.28
CA LEU A 542 7.37 25.99 -2.26
C LEU A 542 7.24 24.74 -3.12
N SER A 543 6.89 23.62 -2.50
CA SER A 543 6.48 22.37 -3.15
C SER A 543 5.01 22.09 -2.90
N LEU A 544 4.27 21.77 -3.96
CA LEU A 544 2.86 21.42 -3.92
C LEU A 544 2.67 20.05 -4.54
N ASN A 545 1.88 19.18 -3.90
CA ASN A 545 1.42 17.91 -4.47
C ASN A 545 -0.10 17.84 -4.32
N GLY A 546 -0.77 17.32 -5.33
CA GLY A 546 -2.21 17.13 -5.30
C GLY A 546 -2.59 15.85 -6.02
N THR A 547 -3.59 15.14 -5.50
CA THR A 547 -4.19 13.98 -6.14
C THR A 547 -5.71 14.07 -6.11
N TYR A 548 -6.33 13.52 -7.13
CA TYR A 548 -7.76 13.33 -7.19
C TYR A 548 -8.08 12.00 -7.84
N THR A 549 -9.05 11.28 -7.30
CA THR A 549 -9.53 10.02 -7.83
C THR A 549 -11.05 10.04 -7.90
N TYR A 550 -11.58 9.67 -9.05
CA TYR A 550 -12.97 9.27 -9.23
C TYR A 550 -13.03 7.79 -9.51
N THR A 551 -13.78 7.02 -8.69
CA THR A 551 -13.88 5.56 -8.82
C THR A 551 -15.33 5.11 -8.74
N ILE A 552 -15.74 4.25 -9.66
CA ILE A 552 -16.97 3.46 -9.58
C ILE A 552 -16.56 1.99 -9.48
N ALA A 553 -17.06 1.30 -8.45
CA ALA A 553 -16.87 -0.13 -8.24
C ALA A 553 -18.21 -0.76 -7.88
N LYS A 554 -18.62 -1.82 -8.60
CA LYS A 554 -19.91 -2.49 -8.41
C LYS A 554 -19.73 -4.00 -8.40
N LEU A 555 -20.59 -4.68 -7.66
CA LEU A 555 -20.80 -6.12 -7.75
C LEU A 555 -21.51 -6.50 -9.07
N ALA A 556 -21.57 -7.78 -9.40
CA ALA A 556 -22.21 -8.27 -10.63
C ALA A 556 -23.70 -7.95 -10.71
N ASP A 557 -24.39 -7.82 -9.57
CA ASP A 557 -25.80 -7.41 -9.49
C ASP A 557 -26.00 -5.88 -9.65
N GLY A 558 -24.92 -5.11 -9.81
CA GLY A 558 -24.93 -3.65 -9.91
C GLY A 558 -24.89 -2.90 -8.59
N THR A 559 -24.92 -3.59 -7.45
CA THR A 559 -24.79 -3.00 -6.11
C THR A 559 -23.41 -2.36 -5.94
N PRO A 560 -23.29 -1.14 -5.38
CA PRO A 560 -21.99 -0.53 -5.08
C PRO A 560 -21.20 -1.37 -4.07
N GLU A 561 -19.90 -1.57 -4.33
CA GLU A 561 -19.01 -2.20 -3.37
C GLU A 561 -18.80 -1.30 -2.14
N VAL A 562 -18.73 -1.90 -0.93
CA VAL A 562 -18.61 -1.17 0.34
C VAL A 562 -17.22 -0.57 0.53
N ARG A 563 -17.14 0.55 1.26
CA ARG A 563 -15.88 1.24 1.62
C ARG A 563 -15.07 1.72 0.43
N ARG A 564 -15.74 2.12 -0.67
CA ARG A 564 -15.15 2.75 -1.86
C ARG A 564 -15.76 4.13 -2.03
N PRO A 565 -15.04 5.19 -1.63
CA PRO A 565 -15.51 6.55 -1.91
C PRO A 565 -15.47 6.81 -3.42
N LYS A 566 -16.55 7.38 -3.97
CA LYS A 566 -16.57 7.77 -5.38
C LYS A 566 -15.57 8.87 -5.70
N HIS A 567 -15.33 9.75 -4.75
CA HIS A 567 -14.40 10.87 -4.86
C HIS A 567 -13.43 10.83 -3.70
N ALA A 568 -12.15 10.84 -3.99
CA ALA A 568 -11.08 11.00 -3.01
C ALA A 568 -10.08 12.03 -3.53
N ALA A 569 -9.54 12.84 -2.64
CA ALA A 569 -8.54 13.83 -3.00
C ALA A 569 -7.53 14.03 -1.88
N SER A 570 -6.30 14.36 -2.23
CA SER A 570 -5.30 14.81 -1.27
C SER A 570 -4.54 16.02 -1.80
N GLY A 571 -4.03 16.81 -0.89
CA GLY A 571 -3.14 17.92 -1.20
C GLY A 571 -2.08 18.08 -0.14
N SER A 572 -0.84 18.38 -0.53
CA SER A 572 0.21 18.80 0.41
C SER A 572 0.94 20.04 -0.09
N ALA A 573 1.26 20.93 0.83
CA ALA A 573 2.07 22.12 0.58
C ALA A 573 3.24 22.12 1.56
N THR A 574 4.47 22.11 1.03
CA THR A 574 5.71 22.20 1.81
C THR A 574 6.37 23.54 1.54
N VAL A 575 6.64 24.28 2.58
CA VAL A 575 7.29 25.60 2.56
C VAL A 575 8.63 25.52 3.29
N ASN A 576 9.71 25.89 2.62
CA ASN A 576 11.04 26.06 3.20
C ASN A 576 11.27 27.55 3.44
N LEU A 577 11.38 27.98 4.70
CA LEU A 577 11.53 29.39 5.02
C LEU A 577 12.93 29.91 4.63
N PRO A 578 13.08 31.24 4.44
CA PRO A 578 14.35 31.85 4.01
C PRO A 578 15.49 31.71 5.02
N ASP A 579 15.21 31.34 6.27
CA ASP A 579 16.23 31.04 7.29
C ASP A 579 17.03 29.77 7.01
N GLY A 580 16.57 28.96 6.02
CA GLY A 580 17.17 27.68 5.62
C GLY A 580 17.12 26.61 6.69
N ARG A 581 16.35 26.81 7.77
CA ARG A 581 16.25 25.91 8.93
C ARG A 581 14.82 25.50 9.27
N THR A 582 13.84 26.31 8.85
CA THR A 582 12.43 26.06 9.17
C THR A 582 11.72 25.48 7.96
N HIS A 583 11.08 24.32 8.17
CA HIS A 583 10.29 23.63 7.16
C HIS A 583 8.88 23.42 7.69
N MET A 584 7.88 23.69 6.85
CA MET A 584 6.47 23.56 7.21
C MET A 584 5.77 22.73 6.14
N THR A 585 4.99 21.73 6.53
CA THR A 585 4.13 21.00 5.61
C THR A 585 2.71 20.97 6.13
N LEU A 586 1.77 21.21 5.26
CA LEU A 586 0.34 21.01 5.48
C LEU A 586 -0.17 19.92 4.54
N ASN A 587 -0.90 18.96 5.09
CA ASN A 587 -1.53 17.86 4.34
C ASN A 587 -3.05 17.95 4.51
N VAL A 588 -3.79 17.81 3.42
CA VAL A 588 -5.27 17.78 3.40
C VAL A 588 -5.69 16.47 2.74
N ILE A 589 -6.60 15.74 3.35
CA ILE A 589 -7.17 14.51 2.80
C ILE A 589 -8.69 14.65 2.81
N TYR A 590 -9.31 14.43 1.67
CA TYR A 590 -10.75 14.38 1.48
C TYR A 590 -11.18 13.00 1.00
N ASN A 591 -12.16 12.40 1.68
CA ASN A 591 -12.89 11.23 1.22
C ASN A 591 -14.38 11.58 1.09
N GLY A 592 -14.97 11.28 -0.07
CA GLY A 592 -16.40 11.39 -0.30
C GLY A 592 -17.19 10.36 0.52
N SER A 593 -18.50 10.52 0.54
CA SER A 593 -19.38 9.52 1.15
C SER A 593 -19.21 8.14 0.47
N MET A 594 -19.35 7.08 1.24
CA MET A 594 -19.17 5.72 0.74
C MET A 594 -20.17 4.75 1.37
N PRO A 595 -20.61 3.71 0.62
CA PRO A 595 -21.46 2.66 1.17
C PRO A 595 -20.67 1.82 2.18
N ASP A 596 -21.37 1.32 3.22
CA ASP A 596 -20.89 0.31 4.14
C ASP A 596 -22.07 -0.58 4.57
N THR A 597 -21.80 -1.55 5.45
CA THR A 597 -22.80 -2.48 5.96
C THR A 597 -22.85 -2.42 7.48
N TRP A 598 -24.05 -2.26 8.02
CA TRP A 598 -24.29 -2.55 9.43
C TRP A 598 -24.50 -4.05 9.60
N PHE A 599 -23.59 -4.71 10.31
CA PHE A 599 -23.57 -6.16 10.53
C PHE A 599 -24.60 -6.61 11.57
N ARG A 600 -25.83 -6.12 11.48
CA ARG A 600 -27.00 -6.66 12.20
C ARG A 600 -27.81 -7.59 11.30
N PHE A 601 -28.63 -8.43 11.87
CA PHE A 601 -29.48 -9.31 11.08
C PHE A 601 -30.89 -8.72 10.89
N PRO A 602 -31.40 -8.56 9.63
CA PRO A 602 -30.68 -8.75 8.35
C PRO A 602 -29.61 -7.68 8.11
N LEU A 603 -28.56 -8.03 7.36
CA LEU A 603 -27.51 -7.08 6.97
C LEU A 603 -28.13 -5.80 6.39
N THR A 604 -27.76 -4.65 6.91
CA THR A 604 -28.39 -3.39 6.56
C THR A 604 -27.40 -2.47 5.87
N PRO A 605 -27.65 -2.07 4.60
CA PRO A 605 -26.81 -1.06 3.94
C PRO A 605 -26.86 0.28 4.69
N VAL A 606 -25.69 0.89 4.85
CA VAL A 606 -25.52 2.23 5.43
C VAL A 606 -24.62 3.07 4.53
N THR A 607 -24.63 4.38 4.73
CA THR A 607 -23.71 5.30 4.05
C THR A 607 -22.88 6.02 5.11
N LEU A 608 -21.56 5.94 4.97
CA LEU A 608 -20.63 6.75 5.75
C LEU A 608 -20.53 8.13 5.12
N ASP A 609 -20.55 9.17 5.96
CA ASP A 609 -20.47 10.56 5.51
C ASP A 609 -19.10 10.91 4.93
N ALA A 610 -19.07 11.88 4.03
CA ALA A 610 -17.83 12.46 3.53
C ALA A 610 -17.10 13.21 4.64
N TYR A 611 -15.78 13.16 4.63
CA TYR A 611 -14.95 13.85 5.60
C TYR A 611 -13.72 14.51 4.98
N THR A 612 -13.19 15.52 5.69
CA THR A 612 -11.92 16.15 5.38
C THR A 612 -11.07 16.20 6.64
N THR A 613 -9.83 15.76 6.54
CA THR A 613 -8.83 15.91 7.59
C THR A 613 -7.69 16.81 7.14
N VAL A 614 -7.16 17.57 8.08
CA VAL A 614 -5.98 18.42 7.88
C VAL A 614 -4.94 18.04 8.91
N ALA A 615 -3.72 17.77 8.45
CA ALA A 615 -2.58 17.51 9.29
C ALA A 615 -1.42 18.44 8.91
N GLY A 616 -0.53 18.73 9.83
CA GLY A 616 0.61 19.57 9.54
C GLY A 616 1.81 19.28 10.43
N ILE A 617 3.00 19.64 9.96
CA ILE A 617 4.26 19.58 10.68
C ILE A 617 5.04 20.87 10.48
N ILE A 618 5.64 21.33 11.56
CA ILE A 618 6.65 22.40 11.55
C ILE A 618 7.92 21.79 12.15
N SER A 619 9.01 21.85 11.40
CA SER A 619 10.33 21.39 11.83
C SER A 619 11.36 22.51 11.77
N TYR A 620 12.29 22.48 12.73
CA TYR A 620 13.37 23.45 12.86
C TYR A 620 14.71 22.74 13.08
N ASP A 621 15.66 23.01 12.21
CA ASP A 621 17.02 22.47 12.30
C ASP A 621 17.81 23.25 13.36
N ILE A 622 17.85 22.71 14.59
CA ILE A 622 18.62 23.26 15.71
C ILE A 622 20.10 23.29 15.36
N THR A 623 20.58 22.19 14.78
CA THR A 623 21.94 22.04 14.23
C THR A 623 21.85 21.36 12.86
N PRO A 624 22.94 21.28 12.07
CA PRO A 624 22.92 20.52 10.81
C PRO A 624 22.59 19.02 10.97
N THR A 625 22.65 18.50 12.19
CA THR A 625 22.42 17.08 12.50
C THR A 625 21.21 16.84 13.39
N THR A 626 20.55 17.89 13.90
CA THR A 626 19.46 17.75 14.88
C THR A 626 18.28 18.64 14.52
N THR A 627 17.12 18.06 14.35
CA THR A 627 15.86 18.73 14.02
C THR A 627 14.85 18.53 15.14
N ALA A 628 14.28 19.62 15.64
CA ALA A 628 13.06 19.57 16.48
C ALA A 628 11.82 19.75 15.59
N TYR A 629 10.72 19.12 15.96
CA TYR A 629 9.47 19.29 15.23
C TYR A 629 8.25 19.19 16.14
N VAL A 630 7.17 19.83 15.67
CA VAL A 630 5.82 19.67 16.21
C VAL A 630 4.92 19.30 15.05
N ARG A 631 4.09 18.28 15.22
CA ARG A 631 3.08 17.87 14.25
C ARG A 631 1.71 17.79 14.89
N ALA A 632 0.67 18.04 14.08
CA ALA A 632 -0.71 17.90 14.48
C ALA A 632 -1.48 17.09 13.42
N GLU A 633 -2.34 16.21 13.89
CA GLU A 633 -3.25 15.40 13.10
C GLU A 633 -4.68 15.84 13.32
N ASN A 634 -5.51 15.76 12.28
CA ASN A 634 -6.92 16.15 12.33
C ASN A 634 -7.12 17.49 13.06
N ILE A 635 -6.45 18.56 12.58
CA ILE A 635 -6.35 19.87 13.24
C ILE A 635 -7.73 20.46 13.54
N PHE A 636 -8.73 20.19 12.70
CA PHE A 636 -10.10 20.69 12.87
C PHE A 636 -11.00 19.75 13.67
N ASN A 637 -10.46 18.66 14.22
CA ASN A 637 -11.18 17.67 15.01
C ASN A 637 -12.44 17.13 14.29
N SER A 638 -12.32 16.86 12.99
CA SER A 638 -13.41 16.27 12.20
C SER A 638 -13.79 14.92 12.80
N GLN A 639 -15.08 14.70 13.01
CA GLN A 639 -15.60 13.40 13.48
C GLN A 639 -16.03 12.60 12.25
N TYR A 640 -15.47 11.40 12.08
CA TYR A 640 -15.76 10.55 10.93
C TYR A 640 -15.52 9.07 11.25
N GLU A 641 -15.98 8.21 10.35
CA GLU A 641 -15.79 6.77 10.38
C GLU A 641 -15.33 6.30 8.99
N GLU A 642 -14.41 5.34 8.95
CA GLU A 642 -13.95 4.68 7.72
C GLU A 642 -14.53 3.26 7.60
N VAL A 643 -14.99 2.75 8.73
CA VAL A 643 -15.75 1.51 8.89
C VAL A 643 -16.90 1.83 9.84
N PHE A 644 -18.11 1.40 9.47
CA PHE A 644 -19.30 1.71 10.24
C PHE A 644 -19.18 1.30 11.71
N SER A 645 -19.57 2.21 12.60
CA SER A 645 -19.53 2.08 14.05
C SER A 645 -18.16 2.30 14.71
N TYR A 646 -17.06 2.38 13.96
CA TYR A 646 -15.74 2.67 14.50
C TYR A 646 -15.38 4.15 14.31
N ARG A 647 -15.23 4.88 15.40
CA ARG A 647 -14.76 6.27 15.35
C ARG A 647 -13.31 6.32 14.88
N ALA A 648 -13.01 7.31 14.07
CA ALA A 648 -11.63 7.66 13.74
C ALA A 648 -11.04 8.64 14.76
N GLN A 649 -9.71 8.76 14.77
CA GLN A 649 -8.98 9.65 15.67
C GLN A 649 -9.38 11.11 15.48
N GLY A 650 -9.72 11.79 16.57
CA GLY A 650 -9.89 13.23 16.62
C GLY A 650 -8.56 14.00 16.58
N PHE A 651 -8.55 15.23 17.07
CA PHE A 651 -7.33 16.05 17.15
C PHE A 651 -6.23 15.38 17.95
N GLY A 652 -5.00 15.36 17.38
CA GLY A 652 -3.78 14.91 18.04
C GLY A 652 -2.62 15.89 17.80
N ALA A 653 -1.82 16.14 18.85
CA ALA A 653 -0.61 16.95 18.76
C ALA A 653 0.59 16.21 19.36
N TYR A 654 1.72 16.30 18.69
CA TYR A 654 2.94 15.55 19.01
C TYR A 654 4.16 16.45 18.85
N ALA A 655 5.18 16.23 19.67
CA ALA A 655 6.47 16.92 19.55
C ALA A 655 7.61 15.91 19.62
N GLY A 656 8.65 16.15 18.85
CA GLY A 656 9.76 15.21 18.76
C GLY A 656 11.07 15.84 18.33
N LEU A 657 12.10 15.00 18.42
CA LEU A 657 13.45 15.28 17.97
C LEU A 657 13.91 14.19 17.00
N ARG A 658 14.62 14.59 15.97
CA ARG A 658 15.39 13.71 15.07
C ARG A 658 16.84 14.12 15.09
N ALA A 659 17.73 13.13 15.13
CA ALA A 659 19.17 13.38 15.01
C ALA A 659 19.77 12.45 13.97
N LYS A 660 20.65 12.99 13.09
CA LYS A 660 21.36 12.27 12.03
C LYS A 660 22.85 12.53 12.17
N PHE A 661 23.63 11.48 12.31
CA PHE A 661 25.08 11.54 12.48
C PHE A 661 25.78 10.78 11.35
N GLY A 662 27.00 11.22 10.96
CA GLY A 662 27.86 10.50 10.04
C GLY A 662 27.65 10.77 8.54
N SER A 663 26.77 11.68 8.14
CA SER A 663 26.52 12.04 6.72
C SER A 663 27.54 13.01 6.16
#